data_ab7703121f813ba36e87e755c56ad8b8
#
_entry.id   ab7703121f813ba36e87e755c56ad8b8
#
_cell.length_a   1.000
_cell.length_b   1.000
_cell.length_c   1.000
_cell.angle_alpha   90.00
_cell.angle_beta   90.00
_cell.angle_gamma   90.00
#
_symmetry.space_group_name_H-M   'P 1'
#
loop_
_entity.id
_entity.type
_entity.pdbx_description
1 polymer ?
#
loop_
_entity_poly.entity_id
_entity_poly.type
_entity_poly.pdbx_seq_one_letter_code
_entity_poly.pdbx_strand_id
1 'polypeptide(L)'
;MDAPTAASGGTWSGEWVESRLGVELSGPAELRDLVGLALRRNPRRAHLLVSTVLGKHVPQRPSRIHGAGLRLGGLARDLLGADAAARAVVLGYAETATGLGHSVADGLGAAAYLHSTRRPVAGVTRAAGFEEEHSHATEHLLLPADPGLLTGDGPLVLVDDELSTGRTLRNTIAALHGARPRARYVVAALTDMRSEEDRRALEKSAADLGTRVDVVSLAAGTVHLPPDVLHRGTELVARHERLAETGGSAADGGAGRAARGAAGEAGTAPPAAGTGATTAPPRAGGDAGASARSTDAAPVRRIALGWPAGVPDGGRHGFSAAHRERLDAALPAMAARIAEALALPGTPAEPPRILLLGTEELMYAPLRLATALEDLLPGADVRFSSTTRSPVLPVDHPGYAIRSRLAFPAHDNPHDDPDGPRYAYNVAGGDTSDPYDAIVTVTDSAADTPALHAPGGLLDALAPHTPRVLLAVIPSYVPRTAEPLRGPAFSSYAPDEVGWLLKDLSDVALEAPTEEREEAIQRGGAHYAESLPVEYQPSPDYVRLFHSALDATAGRIADAVATVTETVLAERSPRPVLVSLARAGTPVGILMRRWARHAHGLDLPHYAVSIVRGRGIDTTALRRLAAHHDPADVVFVDGWTGKGAIARELAAALRDFPAFDPRLAVLADPGRCVDTYGTREDFLIPSACLNSTVSGLISRTVLRADLIGPADYHGAKFYRELAGDDLSGHFLDAVTARFPAPAAVRPMPAAAERTPTWEGWAAVERISEAYGIGDVNLVKPGVGETTRVMLRRVPWRVLARRGAGADLDHVRLLAEQRGVPVEETDDLPYTCVGLIHPRYTRGATGADGTAAANGTDAANGTDGASGTDGASGTAAHAPGAAHPDPAPGPVPASVPRPAPDTPGKSAP
;
A
#
# COMPACT_ATOMS: atom_id res chain seq x y z
N MET A 1 -19.13 -46.82 11.58
CA MET A 1 -20.63 -46.85 11.45
C MET A 1 -21.20 -46.58 12.84
N ASP A 2 -21.31 -45.33 13.19
CA ASP A 2 -21.98 -44.92 14.42
C ASP A 2 -23.33 -44.36 14.05
N ALA A 3 -24.32 -44.84 14.75
CA ALA A 3 -25.72 -44.59 14.53
C ALA A 3 -26.07 -43.10 14.67
N PRO A 4 -27.09 -42.61 13.97
CA PRO A 4 -27.52 -41.23 14.09
C PRO A 4 -28.05 -40.96 15.50
N THR A 5 -27.38 -40.07 16.21
CA THR A 5 -27.86 -39.52 17.49
C THR A 5 -29.22 -38.83 17.25
N ALA A 6 -30.22 -39.23 17.99
CA ALA A 6 -31.57 -38.74 17.98
C ALA A 6 -31.62 -37.20 18.09
N ALA A 7 -32.44 -36.58 17.29
CA ALA A 7 -32.76 -35.15 17.30
C ALA A 7 -33.14 -34.70 18.72
N SER A 8 -32.31 -33.82 19.28
CA SER A 8 -32.71 -33.01 20.44
C SER A 8 -33.82 -32.05 19.94
N GLY A 9 -34.98 -32.06 20.57
CA GLY A 9 -36.16 -31.28 20.22
C GLY A 9 -36.01 -29.78 20.41
N GLY A 10 -35.00 -29.19 19.80
CA GLY A 10 -34.74 -27.75 19.82
C GLY A 10 -35.42 -27.04 18.64
N THR A 11 -35.93 -25.85 18.87
CA THR A 11 -36.53 -24.97 17.86
C THR A 11 -35.50 -24.66 16.77
N TRP A 12 -35.84 -24.87 15.49
CA TRP A 12 -34.95 -24.50 14.38
C TRP A 12 -34.71 -22.99 14.32
N SER A 13 -33.46 -22.56 14.15
CA SER A 13 -33.05 -21.15 14.16
C SER A 13 -33.49 -20.32 12.93
N GLY A 14 -34.36 -20.84 12.09
CA GLY A 14 -35.02 -20.15 10.98
C GLY A 14 -36.57 -20.02 11.17
N GLU A 15 -37.15 -20.66 12.15
CA GLU A 15 -38.59 -20.74 12.34
C GLU A 15 -39.29 -19.38 12.52
N TRP A 16 -38.61 -18.45 13.21
CA TRP A 16 -39.08 -17.08 13.39
C TRP A 16 -39.24 -16.31 12.08
N VAL A 17 -38.26 -16.44 11.18
CA VAL A 17 -38.27 -15.79 9.84
C VAL A 17 -39.26 -16.48 8.93
N GLU A 18 -39.27 -17.82 8.90
CA GLU A 18 -40.21 -18.63 8.14
C GLU A 18 -41.66 -18.23 8.46
N SER A 19 -42.04 -18.16 9.72
CA SER A 19 -43.40 -17.84 10.17
C SER A 19 -43.81 -16.39 9.87
N ARG A 20 -42.90 -15.43 9.83
CA ARG A 20 -43.21 -13.99 9.67
C ARG A 20 -43.07 -13.48 8.23
N LEU A 21 -42.09 -13.97 7.50
CA LEU A 21 -41.90 -13.61 6.09
C LEU A 21 -42.58 -14.55 5.11
N GLY A 22 -42.95 -15.76 5.56
CA GLY A 22 -43.45 -16.84 4.69
C GLY A 22 -42.35 -17.39 3.78
N VAL A 23 -41.08 -17.26 4.19
CA VAL A 23 -39.95 -17.86 3.52
C VAL A 23 -39.90 -19.35 3.84
N GLU A 24 -40.04 -20.23 2.85
CA GLU A 24 -39.96 -21.67 3.05
C GLU A 24 -38.67 -22.25 2.54
N LEU A 25 -37.97 -23.02 3.38
CA LEU A 25 -36.76 -23.75 3.02
C LEU A 25 -37.09 -25.22 2.77
N SER A 26 -36.95 -25.66 1.51
CA SER A 26 -37.20 -27.03 1.07
C SER A 26 -35.91 -27.75 0.72
N GLY A 27 -35.73 -28.98 1.21
CA GLY A 27 -34.55 -29.78 0.96
C GLY A 27 -34.46 -30.97 1.93
N PRO A 28 -33.33 -31.69 1.95
CA PRO A 28 -33.12 -32.77 2.92
C PRO A 28 -33.02 -32.20 4.35
N ALA A 29 -33.25 -33.05 5.34
CA ALA A 29 -33.27 -32.67 6.75
C ALA A 29 -31.96 -32.00 7.18
N GLU A 30 -30.83 -32.47 6.67
CA GLU A 30 -29.48 -31.93 6.91
C GLU A 30 -29.36 -30.44 6.54
N LEU A 31 -30.19 -29.95 5.62
CA LEU A 31 -30.16 -28.53 5.22
C LEU A 31 -30.50 -27.60 6.39
N ARG A 32 -31.52 -27.97 7.21
CA ARG A 32 -31.92 -27.20 8.41
C ARG A 32 -30.88 -27.29 9.53
N ASP A 33 -30.05 -28.35 9.55
CA ASP A 33 -28.91 -28.48 10.47
C ASP A 33 -27.74 -27.60 10.08
N LEU A 34 -27.59 -27.27 8.79
CA LEU A 34 -26.51 -26.44 8.23
C LEU A 34 -26.82 -24.94 8.23
N VAL A 35 -28.11 -24.57 8.12
CA VAL A 35 -28.52 -23.15 7.99
C VAL A 35 -29.73 -22.80 8.87
N GLY A 36 -29.66 -21.62 9.46
CA GLY A 36 -30.81 -20.90 10.03
C GLY A 36 -31.13 -19.67 9.17
N LEU A 37 -32.07 -18.84 9.63
CA LEU A 37 -32.50 -17.63 8.92
C LEU A 37 -32.37 -16.39 9.80
N ALA A 38 -32.06 -15.26 9.16
CA ALA A 38 -32.06 -13.93 9.75
C ALA A 38 -32.64 -12.88 8.78
N LEU A 39 -33.01 -11.71 9.30
CA LEU A 39 -33.41 -10.55 8.51
C LEU A 39 -32.21 -9.72 8.06
N ARG A 40 -32.21 -9.37 6.80
CA ARG A 40 -31.14 -8.52 6.22
C ARG A 40 -31.63 -7.07 6.11
N ARG A 41 -30.81 -6.12 6.50
CA ARG A 41 -31.02 -4.69 6.26
C ARG A 41 -30.66 -4.33 4.81
N ASN A 42 -31.40 -4.89 3.86
CA ASN A 42 -31.11 -4.67 2.43
C ASN A 42 -32.42 -4.57 1.65
N PRO A 43 -32.67 -3.50 0.87
CA PRO A 43 -33.91 -3.32 0.12
C PRO A 43 -34.10 -4.33 -1.02
N ARG A 44 -33.05 -5.06 -1.39
CA ARG A 44 -33.09 -6.06 -2.48
C ARG A 44 -33.23 -7.52 -2.00
N ARG A 45 -32.94 -7.79 -0.70
CA ARG A 45 -33.02 -9.16 -0.14
C ARG A 45 -33.44 -9.09 1.32
N ALA A 46 -34.63 -9.60 1.64
CA ALA A 46 -35.21 -9.53 2.98
C ALA A 46 -34.64 -10.55 3.96
N HIS A 47 -34.20 -11.72 3.50
CA HIS A 47 -33.67 -12.82 4.30
C HIS A 47 -32.18 -13.05 4.09
N LEU A 48 -31.56 -13.68 5.08
CA LEU A 48 -30.19 -14.17 5.05
C LEU A 48 -30.20 -15.63 5.46
N LEU A 49 -29.59 -16.52 4.69
CA LEU A 49 -29.21 -17.85 5.14
C LEU A 49 -27.99 -17.73 6.06
N VAL A 50 -28.10 -18.25 7.27
CA VAL A 50 -27.05 -18.15 8.29
C VAL A 50 -26.50 -19.54 8.53
N SER A 51 -25.27 -19.79 8.03
CA SER A 51 -24.62 -21.06 8.24
C SER A 51 -24.28 -21.30 9.72
N THR A 52 -24.65 -22.49 10.22
CA THR A 52 -24.33 -22.97 11.58
C THR A 52 -22.93 -23.59 11.67
N VAL A 53 -22.25 -23.81 10.53
CA VAL A 53 -20.95 -24.48 10.43
C VAL A 53 -19.87 -23.63 9.73
N LEU A 54 -20.09 -22.33 9.61
CA LEU A 54 -19.12 -21.39 9.02
C LEU A 54 -18.25 -20.68 10.07
N GLY A 55 -18.78 -20.52 11.30
CA GLY A 55 -18.08 -19.77 12.36
C GLY A 55 -18.02 -18.26 12.12
N LYS A 56 -19.02 -17.68 11.43
CA LYS A 56 -19.06 -16.23 11.13
C LYS A 56 -20.11 -15.49 11.97
N HIS A 57 -21.34 -15.99 12.01
CA HIS A 57 -22.44 -15.34 12.72
C HIS A 57 -22.86 -16.13 13.98
N VAL A 58 -22.56 -17.42 14.00
CA VAL A 58 -22.95 -18.33 15.07
C VAL A 58 -21.72 -19.00 15.65
N PRO A 59 -21.31 -18.69 16.91
CA PRO A 59 -20.24 -19.41 17.58
C PRO A 59 -20.54 -20.92 17.65
N GLN A 60 -19.61 -21.72 17.18
CA GLN A 60 -19.78 -23.16 17.07
C GLN A 60 -18.52 -23.90 17.51
N ARG A 61 -18.63 -25.19 17.83
CA ARG A 61 -17.46 -26.04 18.11
C ARG A 61 -16.50 -26.06 16.93
N PRO A 62 -15.21 -25.82 17.17
CA PRO A 62 -14.20 -25.76 16.11
C PRO A 62 -14.15 -27.04 15.26
N SER A 63 -14.23 -28.21 15.90
CA SER A 63 -14.27 -29.52 15.25
C SER A 63 -15.44 -29.69 14.27
N ARG A 64 -16.62 -29.09 14.58
CA ARG A 64 -17.78 -29.13 13.68
C ARG A 64 -17.59 -28.24 12.46
N ILE A 65 -17.01 -27.07 12.63
CA ILE A 65 -16.73 -26.13 11.53
C ILE A 65 -15.66 -26.74 10.61
N HIS A 66 -14.50 -27.10 11.15
CA HIS A 66 -13.41 -27.72 10.38
C HIS A 66 -13.87 -29.01 9.71
N GLY A 67 -14.59 -29.87 10.44
CA GLY A 67 -15.16 -31.13 9.94
C GLY A 67 -16.12 -30.95 8.75
N ALA A 68 -16.93 -29.86 8.71
CA ALA A 68 -17.77 -29.57 7.55
C ALA A 68 -16.93 -29.26 6.29
N GLY A 69 -15.86 -28.47 6.45
CA GLY A 69 -14.90 -28.18 5.36
C GLY A 69 -14.16 -29.43 4.90
N LEU A 70 -13.72 -30.29 5.83
CA LEU A 70 -13.04 -31.56 5.49
C LEU A 70 -13.96 -32.49 4.69
N ARG A 71 -15.26 -32.61 5.08
CA ARG A 71 -16.24 -33.41 4.36
C ARG A 71 -16.46 -32.87 2.94
N LEU A 72 -16.63 -31.55 2.79
CA LEU A 72 -16.81 -30.92 1.48
C LEU A 72 -15.57 -31.11 0.59
N GLY A 73 -14.36 -31.00 1.15
CA GLY A 73 -13.10 -31.30 0.47
C GLY A 73 -12.97 -32.76 0.04
N GLY A 74 -13.46 -33.68 0.89
CA GLY A 74 -13.57 -35.11 0.59
C GLY A 74 -14.44 -35.38 -0.64
N LEU A 75 -15.64 -34.75 -0.72
CA LEU A 75 -16.53 -34.86 -1.90
C LEU A 75 -15.83 -34.36 -3.19
N ALA A 76 -15.12 -33.25 -3.10
CA ALA A 76 -14.36 -32.73 -4.23
C ALA A 76 -13.20 -33.65 -4.64
N ARG A 77 -12.52 -34.29 -3.69
CA ARG A 77 -11.47 -35.29 -3.92
C ARG A 77 -12.02 -36.53 -4.61
N ASP A 78 -13.14 -37.06 -4.13
CA ASP A 78 -13.78 -38.25 -4.73
C ASP A 78 -14.22 -37.97 -6.17
N LEU A 79 -14.68 -36.75 -6.46
CA LEU A 79 -15.03 -36.30 -7.81
C LEU A 79 -13.82 -36.15 -8.75
N LEU A 80 -12.69 -35.64 -8.23
CA LEU A 80 -11.47 -35.34 -9.02
C LEU A 80 -10.57 -36.55 -9.20
N GLY A 81 -10.54 -37.46 -8.23
CA GLY A 81 -9.53 -38.50 -8.05
C GLY A 81 -8.24 -37.97 -7.41
N ALA A 82 -7.47 -38.85 -6.80
CA ALA A 82 -6.30 -38.49 -5.97
C ALA A 82 -5.25 -37.63 -6.70
N ASP A 83 -4.89 -38.00 -7.93
CA ASP A 83 -3.84 -37.33 -8.70
C ASP A 83 -4.23 -35.91 -9.09
N ALA A 84 -5.49 -35.68 -9.52
CA ALA A 84 -5.97 -34.35 -9.89
C ALA A 84 -6.19 -33.49 -8.63
N ALA A 85 -6.67 -34.09 -7.54
CA ALA A 85 -6.84 -33.41 -6.26
C ALA A 85 -5.49 -32.90 -5.68
N ALA A 86 -4.42 -33.70 -5.76
CA ALA A 86 -3.09 -33.32 -5.32
C ALA A 86 -2.47 -32.14 -6.09
N ARG A 87 -2.90 -31.93 -7.36
CA ARG A 87 -2.47 -30.80 -8.18
C ARG A 87 -3.43 -29.60 -8.16
N ALA A 88 -4.58 -29.76 -7.50
CA ALA A 88 -5.59 -28.70 -7.44
C ALA A 88 -5.11 -27.51 -6.59
N VAL A 89 -5.52 -26.32 -7.02
CA VAL A 89 -5.48 -25.11 -6.22
C VAL A 89 -6.91 -24.80 -5.75
N VAL A 90 -7.07 -24.52 -4.46
CA VAL A 90 -8.36 -24.13 -3.91
C VAL A 90 -8.42 -22.61 -3.76
N LEU A 91 -9.50 -21.99 -4.23
CA LEU A 91 -9.77 -20.57 -4.13
C LEU A 91 -11.04 -20.31 -3.33
N GLY A 92 -10.90 -19.70 -2.14
CA GLY A 92 -12.03 -19.28 -1.29
C GLY A 92 -12.44 -17.84 -1.56
N TYR A 93 -13.74 -17.54 -1.48
CA TYR A 93 -14.22 -16.17 -1.60
C TYR A 93 -14.20 -15.44 -0.24
N ALA A 94 -13.63 -14.25 -0.22
CA ALA A 94 -13.72 -13.34 0.91
C ALA A 94 -15.13 -12.70 0.95
N GLU A 95 -15.71 -12.57 2.12
CA GLU A 95 -15.15 -12.75 3.45
C GLU A 95 -15.56 -14.15 3.99
N THR A 96 -16.65 -14.72 3.48
CA THR A 96 -17.35 -15.87 4.04
C THR A 96 -16.59 -17.18 3.92
N ALA A 97 -15.94 -17.43 2.79
CA ALA A 97 -15.31 -18.71 2.51
C ALA A 97 -13.79 -18.73 2.77
N THR A 98 -13.22 -17.79 3.52
CA THR A 98 -11.79 -17.79 3.83
C THR A 98 -11.39 -18.96 4.72
N GLY A 99 -12.11 -19.21 5.80
CA GLY A 99 -11.89 -20.38 6.67
C GLY A 99 -12.39 -21.68 6.07
N LEU A 100 -13.58 -21.64 5.43
CA LEU A 100 -14.18 -22.79 4.78
C LEU A 100 -13.31 -23.32 3.63
N GLY A 101 -12.90 -22.44 2.71
CA GLY A 101 -12.07 -22.82 1.56
C GLY A 101 -10.74 -23.45 1.98
N HIS A 102 -10.14 -22.95 3.05
CA HIS A 102 -8.92 -23.54 3.60
C HIS A 102 -9.17 -24.94 4.19
N SER A 103 -10.27 -25.12 4.93
CA SER A 103 -10.68 -26.44 5.46
C SER A 103 -11.03 -27.43 4.33
N VAL A 104 -11.61 -26.92 3.20
CA VAL A 104 -11.83 -27.71 1.99
C VAL A 104 -10.49 -28.15 1.36
N ALA A 105 -9.49 -27.26 1.32
CA ALA A 105 -8.15 -27.59 0.84
C ALA A 105 -7.49 -28.68 1.70
N ASP A 106 -7.71 -28.68 3.01
CA ASP A 106 -7.25 -29.76 3.91
C ASP A 106 -7.92 -31.09 3.56
N GLY A 107 -9.24 -31.11 3.42
CA GLY A 107 -10.02 -32.32 3.09
C GLY A 107 -9.73 -32.87 1.69
N LEU A 108 -9.45 -31.99 0.74
CA LEU A 108 -9.07 -32.32 -0.63
C LEU A 108 -7.65 -32.91 -0.70
N GLY A 109 -6.73 -32.48 0.17
CA GLY A 109 -5.29 -32.71 0.04
C GLY A 109 -4.66 -31.86 -1.06
N ALA A 110 -5.12 -30.62 -1.24
CA ALA A 110 -4.73 -29.74 -2.34
C ALA A 110 -3.27 -29.29 -2.24
N ALA A 111 -2.66 -29.01 -3.41
CA ALA A 111 -1.33 -28.45 -3.52
C ALA A 111 -1.19 -27.09 -2.81
N ALA A 112 -2.20 -26.24 -2.97
CA ALA A 112 -2.23 -24.93 -2.37
C ALA A 112 -3.65 -24.39 -2.17
N TYR A 113 -3.75 -23.45 -1.25
CA TYR A 113 -4.95 -22.65 -0.99
C TYR A 113 -4.65 -21.16 -1.19
N LEU A 114 -5.58 -20.44 -1.82
CA LEU A 114 -5.61 -18.99 -1.94
C LEU A 114 -7.01 -18.51 -1.59
N HIS A 115 -7.18 -17.32 -1.04
CA HIS A 115 -8.50 -16.68 -1.03
C HIS A 115 -8.45 -15.28 -1.62
N SER A 116 -9.57 -14.83 -2.18
CA SER A 116 -9.70 -13.44 -2.57
C SER A 116 -9.69 -12.55 -1.32
N THR A 117 -9.34 -11.31 -1.50
CA THR A 117 -9.37 -10.32 -0.42
C THR A 117 -9.98 -9.03 -0.93
N ARG A 118 -10.61 -8.29 -0.03
CA ARG A 118 -11.07 -6.91 -0.29
C ARG A 118 -10.08 -5.89 0.27
N ARG A 119 -9.03 -6.36 0.93
CA ARG A 119 -7.98 -5.55 1.54
C ARG A 119 -6.78 -5.44 0.59
N PRO A 120 -6.51 -4.25 0.03
CA PRO A 120 -5.29 -4.04 -0.74
C PRO A 120 -4.07 -4.19 0.18
N VAL A 121 -3.06 -4.91 -0.28
CA VAL A 121 -1.80 -5.10 0.43
C VAL A 121 -0.70 -4.39 -0.34
N ALA A 122 -0.13 -3.37 0.29
CA ALA A 122 0.96 -2.62 -0.33
C ALA A 122 2.15 -3.54 -0.63
N GLY A 123 2.68 -3.43 -1.84
CA GLY A 123 3.83 -4.21 -2.26
C GLY A 123 3.52 -5.62 -2.76
N VAL A 124 2.26 -5.97 -2.97
CA VAL A 124 1.87 -7.25 -3.59
C VAL A 124 1.24 -7.00 -4.96
N THR A 125 1.74 -7.71 -5.98
CA THR A 125 1.17 -7.63 -7.33
C THR A 125 -0.14 -8.38 -7.41
N ARG A 126 -1.17 -7.74 -7.95
CA ARG A 126 -2.45 -8.36 -8.27
C ARG A 126 -2.27 -9.37 -9.41
N ALA A 127 -2.54 -10.64 -9.16
CA ALA A 127 -2.51 -11.68 -10.20
C ALA A 127 -3.80 -11.70 -11.03
N ALA A 128 -4.95 -11.43 -10.39
CA ALA A 128 -6.27 -11.34 -11.02
C ALA A 128 -7.25 -10.61 -10.09
N GLY A 129 -8.44 -10.30 -10.58
CA GLY A 129 -9.55 -9.80 -9.80
C GLY A 129 -10.86 -9.96 -10.54
N PHE A 130 -11.97 -9.92 -9.80
CA PHE A 130 -13.33 -10.02 -10.32
C PHE A 130 -14.28 -9.18 -9.45
N GLU A 131 -15.44 -8.84 -9.99
CA GLU A 131 -16.44 -8.02 -9.33
C GLU A 131 -17.62 -8.84 -8.81
N GLU A 132 -18.15 -8.44 -7.65
CA GLU A 132 -19.38 -8.95 -7.09
C GLU A 132 -20.46 -7.85 -7.15
N GLU A 133 -21.55 -8.09 -7.90
CA GLU A 133 -22.60 -7.08 -8.18
C GLU A 133 -23.48 -6.70 -6.97
N HIS A 134 -23.40 -7.41 -5.84
CA HIS A 134 -24.38 -7.30 -4.75
C HIS A 134 -23.79 -6.87 -3.40
N SER A 135 -22.49 -6.59 -3.31
CA SER A 135 -21.84 -6.13 -2.08
C SER A 135 -21.50 -4.64 -2.10
N HIS A 136 -21.29 -4.04 -0.91
CA HIS A 136 -20.88 -2.65 -0.77
C HIS A 136 -19.45 -2.40 -1.23
N ALA A 137 -18.59 -3.44 -1.26
CA ALA A 137 -17.26 -3.45 -1.83
C ALA A 137 -17.23 -4.52 -2.94
N THR A 138 -17.26 -4.08 -4.19
CA THR A 138 -17.52 -4.95 -5.34
C THR A 138 -16.30 -5.69 -5.86
N GLU A 139 -15.09 -5.22 -5.56
CA GLU A 139 -13.87 -5.76 -6.12
C GLU A 139 -13.21 -6.82 -5.22
N HIS A 140 -12.96 -7.99 -5.78
CA HIS A 140 -12.16 -9.06 -5.18
C HIS A 140 -10.76 -9.08 -5.81
N LEU A 141 -9.73 -9.03 -4.97
CA LEU A 141 -8.32 -9.08 -5.36
C LEU A 141 -7.74 -10.47 -5.12
N LEU A 142 -6.94 -10.98 -6.04
CA LEU A 142 -6.11 -12.17 -5.84
C LEU A 142 -4.64 -11.74 -5.75
N LEU A 143 -4.05 -11.92 -4.57
CA LEU A 143 -2.74 -11.39 -4.18
C LEU A 143 -1.75 -12.50 -3.78
N PRO A 144 -1.47 -13.51 -4.64
CA PRO A 144 -0.52 -14.57 -4.28
C PRO A 144 0.91 -14.02 -4.11
N ALA A 145 1.62 -14.50 -3.09
CA ALA A 145 3.04 -14.20 -2.90
C ALA A 145 3.91 -14.81 -4.00
N ASP A 146 3.52 -15.99 -4.49
CA ASP A 146 4.12 -16.63 -5.65
C ASP A 146 3.22 -16.40 -6.88
N PRO A 147 3.66 -15.59 -7.86
CA PRO A 147 2.92 -15.40 -9.12
C PRO A 147 2.65 -16.72 -9.88
N GLY A 148 3.48 -17.74 -9.64
CA GLY A 148 3.34 -19.08 -10.22
C GLY A 148 2.17 -19.89 -9.68
N LEU A 149 1.59 -19.52 -8.50
CA LEU A 149 0.56 -20.29 -7.82
C LEU A 149 -0.66 -20.60 -8.69
N LEU A 150 -1.07 -19.66 -9.54
CA LEU A 150 -2.22 -19.78 -10.42
C LEU A 150 -1.83 -20.19 -11.86
N THR A 151 -0.54 -20.45 -12.15
CA THR A 151 -0.06 -20.73 -13.51
C THR A 151 -0.09 -22.21 -13.90
N GLY A 152 -0.28 -23.12 -12.94
CA GLY A 152 -0.39 -24.57 -13.20
C GLY A 152 -1.63 -24.95 -14.02
N ASP A 153 -1.62 -26.15 -14.57
CA ASP A 153 -2.70 -26.75 -15.38
C ASP A 153 -3.71 -27.59 -14.56
N GLY A 154 -3.45 -27.74 -13.27
CA GLY A 154 -4.31 -28.48 -12.34
C GLY A 154 -5.73 -27.87 -12.23
N PRO A 155 -6.72 -28.65 -11.74
CA PRO A 155 -8.05 -28.15 -11.48
C PRO A 155 -8.04 -26.97 -10.51
N LEU A 156 -8.97 -26.01 -10.73
CA LEU A 156 -9.23 -24.95 -9.76
C LEU A 156 -10.54 -25.27 -9.02
N VAL A 157 -10.46 -25.31 -7.69
CA VAL A 157 -11.61 -25.55 -6.82
C VAL A 157 -12.05 -24.23 -6.20
N LEU A 158 -13.23 -23.75 -6.59
CA LEU A 158 -13.80 -22.48 -6.11
C LEU A 158 -14.73 -22.80 -4.94
N VAL A 159 -14.52 -22.11 -3.79
CA VAL A 159 -15.27 -22.40 -2.56
C VAL A 159 -16.07 -21.19 -2.12
N ASP A 160 -17.38 -21.39 -1.89
CA ASP A 160 -18.29 -20.42 -1.31
C ASP A 160 -19.12 -21.05 -0.18
N ASP A 161 -19.76 -20.25 0.66
CA ASP A 161 -20.63 -20.77 1.71
C ASP A 161 -22.02 -21.16 1.17
N GLU A 162 -22.56 -20.37 0.23
CA GLU A 162 -23.91 -20.55 -0.34
C GLU A 162 -23.89 -20.29 -1.86
N LEU A 163 -24.41 -21.21 -2.62
CA LEU A 163 -24.71 -20.98 -4.04
C LEU A 163 -26.17 -20.55 -4.20
N SER A 164 -26.46 -19.27 -4.37
CA SER A 164 -27.79 -18.75 -4.61
C SER A 164 -28.15 -18.73 -6.11
N THR A 165 -27.55 -17.83 -6.91
CA THR A 165 -27.72 -17.77 -8.38
C THR A 165 -26.50 -18.24 -9.15
N GLY A 166 -25.36 -18.35 -8.51
CA GLY A 166 -24.08 -18.70 -9.13
C GLY A 166 -23.53 -17.64 -10.10
N ARG A 167 -24.03 -16.38 -10.06
CA ARG A 167 -23.57 -15.31 -10.96
C ARG A 167 -22.12 -14.91 -10.67
N THR A 168 -21.77 -14.65 -9.42
CA THR A 168 -20.41 -14.34 -9.01
C THR A 168 -19.44 -15.43 -9.44
N LEU A 169 -19.83 -16.68 -9.27
CA LEU A 169 -19.07 -17.84 -9.69
C LEU A 169 -18.80 -17.84 -11.21
N ARG A 170 -19.84 -17.61 -12.04
CA ARG A 170 -19.68 -17.56 -13.51
C ARG A 170 -18.73 -16.41 -13.91
N ASN A 171 -18.86 -15.24 -13.31
CA ASN A 171 -17.98 -14.10 -13.56
C ASN A 171 -16.52 -14.42 -13.19
N THR A 172 -16.30 -15.06 -12.03
CA THR A 172 -14.98 -15.49 -11.59
C THR A 172 -14.36 -16.51 -12.54
N ILE A 173 -15.13 -17.55 -12.93
CA ILE A 173 -14.64 -18.56 -13.90
C ILE A 173 -14.28 -17.89 -15.20
N ALA A 174 -15.12 -17.01 -15.74
CA ALA A 174 -14.85 -16.31 -17.00
C ALA A 174 -13.58 -15.45 -16.92
N ALA A 175 -13.40 -14.68 -15.84
CA ALA A 175 -12.21 -13.85 -15.64
C ALA A 175 -10.93 -14.69 -15.53
N LEU A 176 -10.95 -15.74 -14.71
CA LEU A 176 -9.78 -16.61 -14.51
C LEU A 176 -9.48 -17.44 -15.76
N HIS A 177 -10.50 -17.91 -16.48
CA HIS A 177 -10.35 -18.65 -17.72
C HIS A 177 -9.81 -17.78 -18.84
N GLY A 178 -10.26 -16.52 -18.94
CA GLY A 178 -9.74 -15.54 -19.89
C GLY A 178 -8.26 -15.22 -19.66
N ALA A 179 -7.83 -15.14 -18.40
CA ALA A 179 -6.43 -14.93 -18.03
C ALA A 179 -5.58 -16.20 -18.28
N ARG A 180 -6.12 -17.38 -17.92
CA ARG A 180 -5.46 -18.66 -18.09
C ARG A 180 -6.48 -19.81 -18.19
N PRO A 181 -6.75 -20.31 -19.41
CA PRO A 181 -7.72 -21.39 -19.65
C PRO A 181 -7.36 -22.67 -18.88
N ARG A 182 -8.36 -23.27 -18.23
CA ARG A 182 -8.24 -24.57 -17.54
C ARG A 182 -9.27 -25.56 -18.09
N ALA A 183 -8.88 -26.82 -18.15
CA ALA A 183 -9.77 -27.87 -18.62
C ALA A 183 -10.93 -28.15 -17.65
N ARG A 184 -10.75 -27.86 -16.35
CA ARG A 184 -11.73 -28.23 -15.33
C ARG A 184 -11.74 -27.27 -14.15
N TYR A 185 -12.95 -26.90 -13.72
CA TYR A 185 -13.25 -26.19 -12.49
C TYR A 185 -14.16 -27.06 -11.61
N VAL A 186 -13.99 -26.99 -10.30
CA VAL A 186 -14.91 -27.59 -9.34
C VAL A 186 -15.42 -26.49 -8.43
N VAL A 187 -16.70 -26.47 -8.17
CA VAL A 187 -17.35 -25.56 -7.24
C VAL A 187 -17.74 -26.37 -6.01
N ALA A 188 -17.35 -25.91 -4.85
CA ALA A 188 -17.67 -26.52 -3.56
C ALA A 188 -18.37 -25.51 -2.66
N ALA A 189 -19.58 -25.84 -2.19
CA ALA A 189 -20.33 -24.97 -1.30
C ALA A 189 -20.97 -25.75 -0.15
N LEU A 190 -21.23 -25.10 1.00
CA LEU A 190 -21.98 -25.78 2.07
C LEU A 190 -23.39 -26.08 1.60
N THR A 191 -24.03 -25.15 0.90
CA THR A 191 -25.40 -25.32 0.39
C THR A 191 -25.52 -24.87 -1.08
N ASP A 192 -26.25 -25.67 -1.88
CA ASP A 192 -26.63 -25.34 -3.25
C ASP A 192 -28.13 -25.03 -3.34
N MET A 193 -28.47 -23.76 -3.41
CA MET A 193 -29.83 -23.23 -3.45
C MET A 193 -30.25 -22.74 -4.84
N ARG A 194 -29.49 -23.08 -5.89
CA ARG A 194 -29.72 -22.63 -7.28
C ARG A 194 -30.98 -23.23 -7.85
N SER A 195 -31.70 -22.38 -8.59
CA SER A 195 -32.81 -22.84 -9.42
C SER A 195 -32.32 -23.72 -10.59
N GLU A 196 -33.21 -24.44 -11.24
CA GLU A 196 -32.92 -25.17 -12.48
C GLU A 196 -32.44 -24.26 -13.62
N GLU A 197 -32.96 -23.01 -13.66
CA GLU A 197 -32.49 -22.00 -14.61
C GLU A 197 -31.05 -21.57 -14.35
N ASP A 198 -30.68 -21.34 -13.07
CA ASP A 198 -29.31 -20.97 -12.68
C ASP A 198 -28.32 -22.12 -12.95
N ARG A 199 -28.73 -23.36 -12.77
CA ARG A 199 -27.90 -24.55 -13.09
C ARG A 199 -27.62 -24.63 -14.58
N ARG A 200 -28.66 -24.47 -15.43
CA ARG A 200 -28.51 -24.42 -16.90
C ARG A 200 -27.66 -23.23 -17.35
N ALA A 201 -27.77 -22.09 -16.65
CA ALA A 201 -26.96 -20.92 -16.96
C ALA A 201 -25.46 -21.17 -16.70
N LEU A 202 -25.11 -21.93 -15.65
CA LEU A 202 -23.72 -22.33 -15.38
C LEU A 202 -23.21 -23.32 -16.42
N GLU A 203 -24.02 -24.35 -16.76
CA GLU A 203 -23.68 -25.35 -17.80
C GLU A 203 -23.42 -24.67 -19.15
N LYS A 204 -24.29 -23.73 -19.54
CA LYS A 204 -24.12 -22.95 -20.74
C LYS A 204 -22.81 -22.14 -20.74
N SER A 205 -22.53 -21.43 -19.62
CA SER A 205 -21.29 -20.66 -19.51
C SER A 205 -20.05 -21.55 -19.59
N ALA A 206 -20.08 -22.74 -19.03
CA ALA A 206 -19.00 -23.71 -19.10
C ALA A 206 -18.78 -24.20 -20.55
N ALA A 207 -19.88 -24.49 -21.27
CA ALA A 207 -19.84 -24.90 -22.68
C ALA A 207 -19.31 -23.77 -23.58
N ASP A 208 -19.75 -22.51 -23.35
CA ASP A 208 -19.30 -21.34 -24.11
C ASP A 208 -17.78 -21.09 -23.92
N LEU A 209 -17.24 -21.42 -22.74
CA LEU A 209 -15.80 -21.31 -22.43
C LEU A 209 -15.00 -22.56 -22.88
N GLY A 210 -15.64 -23.65 -23.31
CA GLY A 210 -14.97 -24.89 -23.66
C GLY A 210 -14.31 -25.59 -22.46
N THR A 211 -14.85 -25.46 -21.26
CA THR A 211 -14.36 -26.06 -20.04
C THR A 211 -15.41 -26.91 -19.33
N ARG A 212 -14.98 -27.73 -18.38
CA ARG A 212 -15.89 -28.47 -17.50
C ARG A 212 -16.00 -27.79 -16.14
N VAL A 213 -17.24 -27.63 -15.66
CA VAL A 213 -17.54 -27.12 -14.31
C VAL A 213 -18.39 -28.17 -13.59
N ASP A 214 -17.87 -28.74 -12.52
CA ASP A 214 -18.58 -29.64 -11.63
C ASP A 214 -18.94 -28.93 -10.33
N VAL A 215 -20.02 -29.35 -9.66
CA VAL A 215 -20.48 -28.75 -8.40
C VAL A 215 -20.67 -29.82 -7.35
N VAL A 216 -20.16 -29.59 -6.13
CA VAL A 216 -20.37 -30.40 -4.95
C VAL A 216 -20.90 -29.56 -3.81
N SER A 217 -21.83 -30.06 -3.02
CA SER A 217 -22.34 -29.39 -1.82
C SER A 217 -22.67 -30.40 -0.72
N LEU A 218 -22.73 -29.95 0.54
CA LEU A 218 -23.14 -30.79 1.65
C LEU A 218 -24.67 -31.04 1.65
N ALA A 219 -25.44 -30.02 1.22
CA ALA A 219 -26.86 -30.13 1.01
C ALA A 219 -27.31 -29.27 -0.18
N ALA A 220 -28.35 -29.69 -0.86
CA ALA A 220 -29.04 -28.93 -1.91
C ALA A 220 -30.50 -28.70 -1.54
N GLY A 221 -31.03 -27.53 -1.89
CA GLY A 221 -32.41 -27.18 -1.60
C GLY A 221 -32.93 -26.01 -2.41
N THR A 222 -34.07 -25.50 -2.04
CA THR A 222 -34.70 -24.32 -2.64
C THR A 222 -35.27 -23.39 -1.57
N VAL A 223 -35.19 -22.08 -1.83
CA VAL A 223 -35.85 -21.06 -1.03
C VAL A 223 -37.08 -20.57 -1.77
N HIS A 224 -38.26 -20.77 -1.22
CA HIS A 224 -39.50 -20.25 -1.77
C HIS A 224 -39.80 -18.90 -1.10
N LEU A 225 -40.00 -17.86 -1.88
CA LEU A 225 -40.22 -16.49 -1.43
C LEU A 225 -41.60 -16.02 -1.84
N PRO A 226 -42.43 -15.53 -0.90
CA PRO A 226 -43.68 -14.86 -1.26
C PRO A 226 -43.44 -13.61 -2.10
N PRO A 227 -44.36 -13.21 -2.98
CA PRO A 227 -44.18 -12.02 -3.85
C PRO A 227 -43.95 -10.72 -3.05
N ASP A 228 -44.48 -10.63 -1.82
CA ASP A 228 -44.42 -9.47 -0.94
C ASP A 228 -43.31 -9.55 0.12
N VAL A 229 -42.36 -10.50 0.02
CA VAL A 229 -41.32 -10.76 1.01
C VAL A 229 -40.47 -9.55 1.31
N LEU A 230 -40.14 -8.74 0.30
CA LEU A 230 -39.32 -7.52 0.45
C LEU A 230 -40.06 -6.45 1.27
N HIS A 231 -41.35 -6.26 1.01
CA HIS A 231 -42.21 -5.34 1.76
C HIS A 231 -42.31 -5.77 3.22
N ARG A 232 -42.70 -7.04 3.46
CA ARG A 232 -42.75 -7.61 4.82
C ARG A 232 -41.42 -7.50 5.56
N GLY A 233 -40.31 -7.78 4.88
CA GLY A 233 -38.95 -7.67 5.45
C GLY A 233 -38.61 -6.24 5.88
N THR A 234 -38.92 -5.27 5.05
CA THR A 234 -38.72 -3.85 5.35
C THR A 234 -39.55 -3.37 6.53
N GLU A 235 -40.83 -3.77 6.59
CA GLU A 235 -41.69 -3.44 7.72
C GLU A 235 -41.25 -4.07 9.04
N LEU A 236 -40.80 -5.35 8.99
CA LEU A 236 -40.28 -6.04 10.18
C LEU A 236 -38.98 -5.38 10.66
N VAL A 237 -38.04 -5.06 9.80
CA VAL A 237 -36.82 -4.35 10.17
C VAL A 237 -37.15 -3.03 10.83
N ALA A 238 -37.98 -2.19 10.19
CA ALA A 238 -38.37 -0.88 10.72
C ALA A 238 -39.14 -0.99 12.07
N ARG A 239 -39.93 -2.03 12.25
CA ARG A 239 -40.64 -2.30 13.54
C ARG A 239 -39.64 -2.64 14.65
N HIS A 240 -38.68 -3.53 14.40
CA HIS A 240 -37.68 -3.91 15.39
C HIS A 240 -36.71 -2.78 15.73
N GLU A 241 -36.37 -1.94 14.78
CA GLU A 241 -35.53 -0.75 15.02
C GLU A 241 -36.25 0.26 15.92
N ARG A 242 -37.53 0.54 15.67
CA ARG A 242 -38.34 1.42 16.56
C ARG A 242 -38.47 0.84 17.97
N LEU A 243 -38.62 -0.48 18.13
CA LEU A 243 -38.70 -1.11 19.45
C LEU A 243 -37.36 -1.02 20.19
N ALA A 244 -36.25 -1.14 19.50
CA ALA A 244 -34.91 -0.97 20.07
C ALA A 244 -34.68 0.51 20.51
N GLU A 245 -35.12 1.51 19.73
CA GLU A 245 -35.05 2.92 20.07
C GLU A 245 -35.91 3.28 21.30
N THR A 246 -37.11 2.67 21.41
CA THR A 246 -38.04 2.92 22.55
C THR A 246 -37.66 2.12 23.81
N GLY A 247 -37.07 0.94 23.68
CA GLY A 247 -36.60 0.12 24.81
C GLY A 247 -35.29 0.63 25.42
N GLY A 248 -34.44 1.35 24.64
CA GLY A 248 -33.18 1.97 25.09
C GLY A 248 -33.38 3.26 25.87
N SER A 249 -34.56 3.88 25.84
CA SER A 249 -34.86 5.13 26.53
C SER A 249 -35.03 5.02 28.07
N ALA A 250 -34.96 3.81 28.63
CA ALA A 250 -35.06 3.57 30.05
C ALA A 250 -33.71 3.27 30.76
N ALA A 251 -32.61 3.13 30.03
CA ALA A 251 -31.32 2.74 30.59
C ALA A 251 -30.11 3.63 30.22
N ASP A 252 -30.26 4.66 29.36
CA ASP A 252 -29.13 5.51 28.94
C ASP A 252 -29.56 6.98 28.81
N GLY A 253 -29.58 7.68 29.96
CA GLY A 253 -29.61 9.13 30.01
C GLY A 253 -28.20 9.66 29.90
N GLY A 254 -27.73 9.95 28.71
CA GLY A 254 -26.61 10.88 28.53
C GLY A 254 -25.40 10.41 27.75
N ALA A 255 -25.47 10.40 26.43
CA ALA A 255 -24.40 10.80 25.53
C ALA A 255 -24.74 10.33 24.10
N GLY A 256 -25.21 11.24 23.26
CA GLY A 256 -25.42 10.88 21.85
C GLY A 256 -26.41 11.75 21.08
N ARG A 257 -26.40 13.07 21.31
CA ARG A 257 -27.20 13.99 20.51
C ARG A 257 -26.34 15.13 19.98
N ALA A 258 -25.52 14.81 18.98
CA ALA A 258 -24.94 15.82 18.12
C ALA A 258 -24.37 15.16 16.84
N ALA A 259 -25.23 14.84 15.87
CA ALA A 259 -24.84 14.78 14.46
C ALA A 259 -26.04 14.40 13.60
N ARG A 260 -26.96 15.32 13.41
CA ARG A 260 -27.82 15.41 12.22
C ARG A 260 -28.32 16.85 12.11
N GLY A 261 -27.95 17.50 11.04
CA GLY A 261 -28.64 18.71 10.59
C GLY A 261 -27.74 19.77 9.99
N ALA A 262 -27.91 19.93 8.70
CA ALA A 262 -27.73 21.15 7.94
C ALA A 262 -26.43 21.32 7.14
N ALA A 263 -26.55 20.95 5.89
CA ALA A 263 -25.90 21.67 4.79
C ALA A 263 -26.59 23.04 4.63
N GLY A 264 -25.80 24.12 4.46
CA GLY A 264 -26.34 25.44 4.18
C GLY A 264 -25.32 26.55 4.43
N GLU A 265 -24.61 26.92 3.38
CA GLU A 265 -24.14 28.27 2.97
C GLU A 265 -23.15 29.11 3.80
N ALA A 266 -22.23 29.61 3.01
CA ALA A 266 -21.08 30.45 3.21
C ALA A 266 -21.33 31.81 3.90
N GLY A 267 -20.27 32.33 4.57
CA GLY A 267 -20.17 33.75 4.95
C GLY A 267 -18.95 34.05 5.84
N THR A 268 -17.88 34.43 5.17
CA THR A 268 -16.76 35.36 5.56
C THR A 268 -16.48 35.76 7.01
N ALA A 269 -15.28 35.64 7.33
CA ALA A 269 -14.25 36.09 8.32
C ALA A 269 -14.36 37.54 8.91
N PRO A 270 -13.33 38.04 9.67
CA PRO A 270 -12.70 37.60 10.93
C PRO A 270 -12.60 38.79 11.97
N PRO A 271 -11.56 39.05 12.78
CA PRO A 271 -11.25 38.46 14.09
C PRO A 271 -11.21 39.50 15.22
N ALA A 272 -11.00 39.07 16.46
CA ALA A 272 -10.21 39.81 17.43
C ALA A 272 -9.93 39.06 18.74
N ALA A 273 -8.76 39.34 19.26
CA ALA A 273 -8.07 38.85 20.41
C ALA A 273 -8.67 39.29 21.79
N GLY A 274 -8.27 38.57 22.84
CA GLY A 274 -8.31 39.14 24.17
C GLY A 274 -8.28 38.15 25.33
N THR A 275 -7.08 37.89 25.82
CA THR A 275 -6.63 37.84 27.23
C THR A 275 -7.45 37.14 28.35
N GLY A 276 -6.90 36.09 28.90
CA GLY A 276 -6.44 35.95 30.27
C GLY A 276 -7.46 35.88 31.40
N ALA A 277 -7.41 34.77 32.16
CA ALA A 277 -7.14 34.78 33.60
C ALA A 277 -7.53 33.44 34.26
N THR A 278 -6.57 32.92 34.97
CA THR A 278 -6.59 31.91 36.02
C THR A 278 -7.71 32.07 37.04
N THR A 279 -8.32 30.95 37.51
CA THR A 279 -8.55 30.70 38.95
C THR A 279 -8.95 29.23 39.20
N ALA A 280 -8.39 28.66 40.24
CA ALA A 280 -8.58 27.32 40.79
C ALA A 280 -9.79 27.25 41.77
N PRO A 281 -10.10 26.07 42.35
CA PRO A 281 -11.44 25.58 42.68
C PRO A 281 -11.93 25.85 44.12
N PRO A 282 -13.15 25.45 44.49
CA PRO A 282 -13.42 25.03 45.84
C PRO A 282 -13.94 23.59 46.01
N ARG A 283 -13.60 23.05 47.15
CA ARG A 283 -13.90 21.72 47.70
C ARG A 283 -15.26 21.60 48.38
N ALA A 284 -15.74 20.36 48.33
CA ALA A 284 -16.38 19.56 49.42
C ALA A 284 -17.86 19.71 49.77
N GLY A 285 -18.54 18.56 49.76
CA GLY A 285 -19.63 18.27 50.70
C GLY A 285 -20.65 17.24 50.27
N GLY A 286 -20.59 15.99 50.81
CA GLY A 286 -21.76 15.30 51.32
C GLY A 286 -22.40 14.15 50.52
N ASP A 287 -22.05 12.95 50.90
CA ASP A 287 -22.81 11.69 51.02
C ASP A 287 -24.21 11.55 50.41
N ALA A 288 -24.39 10.53 49.56
CA ALA A 288 -25.33 9.41 49.81
C ALA A 288 -25.24 8.32 48.75
N GLY A 289 -25.02 7.12 49.19
CA GLY A 289 -24.85 5.85 48.54
C GLY A 289 -25.61 5.52 47.26
N ALA A 290 -24.84 5.19 46.26
CA ALA A 290 -25.23 4.26 45.21
C ALA A 290 -24.00 3.42 44.88
N SER A 291 -24.10 2.10 45.07
CA SER A 291 -23.05 1.12 44.82
C SER A 291 -22.69 1.19 43.34
N ALA A 292 -21.65 1.99 42.98
CA ALA A 292 -20.98 1.95 41.71
C ALA A 292 -20.16 0.65 41.68
N ARG A 293 -20.52 -0.29 40.83
CA ARG A 293 -19.61 -1.37 40.45
C ARG A 293 -18.38 -0.71 39.82
N SER A 294 -17.23 -0.95 40.44
CA SER A 294 -15.91 -0.53 40.01
C SER A 294 -15.72 -0.98 38.56
N THR A 295 -15.54 -0.03 37.66
CA THR A 295 -15.14 -0.26 36.28
C THR A 295 -13.60 -0.39 36.19
N ASP A 296 -13.01 -1.30 36.95
CA ASP A 296 -11.66 -1.79 36.67
C ASP A 296 -11.84 -2.97 35.70
N ALA A 297 -12.00 -2.66 34.41
CA ALA A 297 -11.89 -3.67 33.36
C ALA A 297 -10.48 -4.28 33.46
N ALA A 298 -10.41 -5.59 33.62
CA ALA A 298 -9.13 -6.28 33.70
C ALA A 298 -8.33 -5.97 32.44
N PRO A 299 -7.03 -5.63 32.56
CA PRO A 299 -6.22 -5.25 31.41
C PRO A 299 -6.18 -6.40 30.39
N VAL A 300 -6.33 -6.06 29.11
CA VAL A 300 -6.21 -7.02 27.99
C VAL A 300 -4.84 -7.69 28.06
N ARG A 301 -4.83 -9.02 28.21
CA ARG A 301 -3.59 -9.81 28.27
C ARG A 301 -3.19 -10.25 26.88
N ARG A 302 -1.98 -9.87 26.42
CA ARG A 302 -1.40 -10.31 25.16
C ARG A 302 -0.74 -11.68 25.30
N ILE A 303 -0.96 -12.58 24.31
CA ILE A 303 -0.41 -13.93 24.26
C ILE A 303 0.67 -14.00 23.18
N ALA A 304 1.88 -14.41 23.55
CA ALA A 304 2.94 -14.73 22.61
C ALA A 304 2.75 -16.17 22.10
N LEU A 305 2.10 -16.36 20.95
CA LEU A 305 1.78 -17.66 20.38
C LEU A 305 3.03 -18.47 20.01
N GLY A 306 4.14 -17.82 19.62
CA GLY A 306 5.30 -18.50 19.01
C GLY A 306 4.96 -19.03 17.62
N TRP A 307 4.33 -18.18 16.79
CA TRP A 307 3.97 -18.51 15.42
C TRP A 307 5.18 -19.05 14.64
N PRO A 308 5.04 -20.14 13.86
CA PRO A 308 6.18 -20.76 13.19
C PRO A 308 6.70 -19.86 12.07
N ALA A 309 8.01 -19.64 12.05
CA ALA A 309 8.66 -18.78 11.06
C ALA A 309 8.37 -19.22 9.62
N GLY A 310 8.03 -18.28 8.75
CA GLY A 310 7.74 -18.51 7.33
C GLY A 310 6.43 -19.26 7.06
N VAL A 311 5.51 -19.36 8.02
CA VAL A 311 4.13 -19.77 7.80
C VAL A 311 3.27 -18.52 7.69
N PRO A 312 2.52 -18.32 6.58
CA PRO A 312 1.61 -17.17 6.42
C PRO A 312 0.50 -17.17 7.48
N ASP A 313 -0.08 -16.00 7.73
CA ASP A 313 -1.25 -15.80 8.59
C ASP A 313 -2.52 -16.52 8.08
N GLY A 314 -2.57 -16.77 6.77
CA GLY A 314 -3.68 -17.46 6.10
C GLY A 314 -3.48 -17.58 4.60
N GLY A 315 -4.58 -17.79 3.88
CA GLY A 315 -4.57 -18.02 2.43
C GLY A 315 -4.55 -16.75 1.56
N ARG A 316 -4.54 -15.54 2.11
CA ARG A 316 -4.55 -14.28 1.31
C ARG A 316 -3.41 -14.23 0.29
N HIS A 317 -2.24 -14.71 0.65
CA HIS A 317 -1.04 -14.71 -0.19
C HIS A 317 -0.63 -16.11 -0.65
N GLY A 318 -1.50 -17.09 -0.46
CA GLY A 318 -1.24 -18.50 -0.77
C GLY A 318 -0.70 -19.29 0.43
N PHE A 319 -1.23 -20.52 0.58
CA PHE A 319 -0.88 -21.43 1.67
C PHE A 319 -0.65 -22.81 1.09
N SER A 320 0.59 -23.29 1.15
CA SER A 320 1.01 -24.58 0.58
C SER A 320 0.82 -25.74 1.55
N ALA A 321 0.95 -26.97 1.06
CA ALA A 321 0.96 -28.17 1.89
C ALA A 321 2.09 -28.11 2.95
N ALA A 322 3.28 -27.61 2.59
CA ALA A 322 4.40 -27.45 3.53
C ALA A 322 4.10 -26.41 4.63
N HIS A 323 3.33 -25.38 4.34
CA HIS A 323 2.86 -24.42 5.37
C HIS A 323 1.89 -25.10 6.33
N ARG A 324 0.99 -25.96 5.82
CA ARG A 324 0.04 -26.74 6.61
C ARG A 324 0.77 -27.67 7.59
N GLU A 325 1.71 -28.47 7.11
CA GLU A 325 2.50 -29.37 7.94
C GLU A 325 3.23 -28.64 9.08
N ARG A 326 3.83 -27.48 8.78
CA ARG A 326 4.50 -26.67 9.81
C ARG A 326 3.54 -26.03 10.81
N LEU A 327 2.37 -25.58 10.34
CA LEU A 327 1.32 -25.08 11.23
C LEU A 327 0.84 -26.20 12.16
N ASP A 328 0.48 -27.35 11.60
CA ASP A 328 -0.03 -28.51 12.36
C ASP A 328 0.96 -28.98 13.44
N ALA A 329 2.24 -29.02 13.12
CA ALA A 329 3.30 -29.36 14.08
C ALA A 329 3.40 -28.33 15.24
N ALA A 330 3.07 -27.04 14.99
CA ALA A 330 3.17 -25.97 15.99
C ALA A 330 1.89 -25.78 16.84
N LEU A 331 0.73 -26.23 16.34
CA LEU A 331 -0.58 -26.04 17.00
C LEU A 331 -0.63 -26.52 18.46
N PRO A 332 -0.11 -27.71 18.84
CA PRO A 332 -0.18 -28.17 20.24
C PRO A 332 0.55 -27.22 21.22
N ALA A 333 1.72 -26.70 20.83
CA ALA A 333 2.48 -25.78 21.66
C ALA A 333 1.80 -24.41 21.77
N MET A 334 1.17 -23.92 20.70
CA MET A 334 0.42 -22.67 20.70
C MET A 334 -0.85 -22.79 21.54
N ALA A 335 -1.59 -23.90 21.43
CA ALA A 335 -2.76 -24.18 22.27
C ALA A 335 -2.39 -24.25 23.76
N ALA A 336 -1.25 -24.86 24.11
CA ALA A 336 -0.76 -24.88 25.48
C ALA A 336 -0.50 -23.48 26.05
N ARG A 337 0.10 -22.56 25.24
CA ARG A 337 0.28 -21.15 25.65
C ARG A 337 -1.02 -20.40 25.85
N ILE A 338 -2.02 -20.68 25.01
CA ILE A 338 -3.36 -20.12 25.20
C ILE A 338 -3.97 -20.65 26.51
N ALA A 339 -3.90 -21.97 26.76
CA ALA A 339 -4.43 -22.59 27.97
C ALA A 339 -3.74 -22.04 29.23
N GLU A 340 -2.43 -21.86 29.22
CA GLU A 340 -1.68 -21.21 30.30
C GLU A 340 -2.13 -19.75 30.53
N ALA A 341 -2.32 -18.99 29.43
CA ALA A 341 -2.78 -17.61 29.53
C ALA A 341 -4.22 -17.49 30.03
N LEU A 342 -5.08 -18.48 29.78
CA LEU A 342 -6.44 -18.53 30.28
C LEU A 342 -6.49 -18.61 31.81
N ALA A 343 -5.50 -19.21 32.46
CA ALA A 343 -5.42 -19.36 33.92
C ALA A 343 -6.75 -19.83 34.55
N LEU A 344 -7.35 -20.85 33.94
CA LEU A 344 -8.60 -21.42 34.41
C LEU A 344 -8.44 -22.05 35.80
N PRO A 345 -9.45 -21.96 36.71
CA PRO A 345 -9.39 -22.61 38.01
C PRO A 345 -9.33 -24.14 37.84
N GLY A 346 -8.57 -24.80 38.71
CA GLY A 346 -8.19 -26.21 38.57
C GLY A 346 -9.30 -27.26 38.55
N THR A 347 -10.50 -26.97 38.98
CA THR A 347 -11.72 -27.82 38.87
C THR A 347 -12.97 -26.94 38.97
N PRO A 348 -13.41 -26.36 37.84
CA PRO A 348 -14.66 -25.63 37.86
C PRO A 348 -15.86 -26.55 38.08
N ALA A 349 -16.91 -26.09 38.75
CA ALA A 349 -18.16 -26.83 38.96
C ALA A 349 -18.91 -27.07 37.64
N GLU A 350 -18.69 -26.18 36.65
CA GLU A 350 -19.23 -26.26 35.30
C GLU A 350 -18.10 -26.18 34.26
N PRO A 351 -18.26 -26.79 33.07
CA PRO A 351 -17.29 -26.67 31.97
C PRO A 351 -17.04 -25.21 31.61
N PRO A 352 -15.76 -24.74 31.62
CA PRO A 352 -15.48 -23.36 31.24
C PRO A 352 -15.81 -23.14 29.76
N ARG A 353 -16.45 -22.00 29.49
CA ARG A 353 -16.85 -21.60 28.14
C ARG A 353 -15.81 -20.61 27.57
N ILE A 354 -15.17 -20.98 26.47
CA ILE A 354 -14.07 -20.22 25.85
C ILE A 354 -14.44 -19.92 24.41
N LEU A 355 -14.35 -18.66 24.02
CA LEU A 355 -14.52 -18.24 22.62
C LEU A 355 -13.15 -17.82 22.04
N LEU A 356 -12.77 -18.42 20.92
CA LEU A 356 -11.76 -17.86 20.02
C LEU A 356 -12.47 -17.06 18.94
N LEU A 357 -12.13 -15.77 18.87
CA LEU A 357 -12.72 -14.81 17.94
C LEU A 357 -11.69 -14.35 16.91
N GLY A 358 -11.83 -14.81 15.65
CA GLY A 358 -11.04 -14.33 14.53
C GLY A 358 -11.52 -12.95 14.04
N THR A 359 -10.70 -12.27 13.25
CA THR A 359 -11.06 -10.96 12.69
C THR A 359 -11.23 -11.03 11.17
N GLU A 360 -12.46 -10.80 10.71
CA GLU A 360 -12.87 -10.74 9.29
C GLU A 360 -12.35 -11.92 8.44
N GLU A 361 -11.38 -11.65 7.52
CA GLU A 361 -10.79 -12.67 6.62
C GLU A 361 -9.88 -13.66 7.36
N LEU A 362 -9.40 -13.33 8.56
CA LEU A 362 -8.53 -14.20 9.37
C LEU A 362 -9.36 -15.24 10.12
N MET A 363 -9.84 -16.26 9.43
CA MET A 363 -10.70 -17.29 10.00
C MET A 363 -9.98 -18.63 10.24
N TYR A 364 -9.11 -19.06 9.32
CA TYR A 364 -8.54 -20.40 9.36
C TYR A 364 -7.54 -20.61 10.52
N ALA A 365 -6.54 -19.75 10.67
CA ALA A 365 -5.56 -19.87 11.73
C ALA A 365 -6.19 -19.84 13.14
N PRO A 366 -7.14 -18.91 13.44
CA PRO A 366 -7.90 -18.94 14.69
C PRO A 366 -8.75 -20.20 14.86
N LEU A 367 -9.39 -20.71 13.80
CA LEU A 367 -10.14 -21.97 13.82
C LEU A 367 -9.25 -23.15 14.19
N ARG A 368 -8.05 -23.26 13.61
CA ARG A 368 -7.09 -24.35 13.90
C ARG A 368 -6.53 -24.26 15.33
N LEU A 369 -6.27 -23.02 15.83
CA LEU A 369 -5.92 -22.80 17.24
C LEU A 369 -7.06 -23.22 18.17
N ALA A 370 -8.31 -22.91 17.81
CA ALA A 370 -9.49 -23.30 18.56
C ALA A 370 -9.69 -24.82 18.56
N THR A 371 -9.46 -25.49 17.43
CA THR A 371 -9.51 -26.97 17.36
C THR A 371 -8.46 -27.59 18.26
N ALA A 372 -7.21 -27.13 18.20
CA ALA A 372 -6.14 -27.63 19.05
C ALA A 372 -6.39 -27.35 20.55
N LEU A 373 -7.06 -26.25 20.88
CA LEU A 373 -7.45 -25.96 22.25
C LEU A 373 -8.63 -26.83 22.71
N GLU A 374 -9.61 -27.12 21.84
CA GLU A 374 -10.70 -28.06 22.09
C GLU A 374 -10.15 -29.46 22.40
N ASP A 375 -9.17 -29.94 21.63
CA ASP A 375 -8.48 -31.21 21.85
C ASP A 375 -7.68 -31.23 23.17
N LEU A 376 -7.03 -30.12 23.52
CA LEU A 376 -6.22 -29.99 24.74
C LEU A 376 -7.08 -29.90 26.01
N LEU A 377 -8.29 -29.31 25.91
CA LEU A 377 -9.21 -29.07 27.03
C LEU A 377 -10.56 -29.78 26.83
N PRO A 378 -10.61 -31.10 26.87
CA PRO A 378 -11.84 -31.89 26.58
C PRO A 378 -13.00 -31.63 27.55
N GLY A 379 -12.69 -31.04 28.73
CA GLY A 379 -13.69 -30.62 29.72
C GLY A 379 -14.17 -29.16 29.55
N ALA A 380 -13.78 -28.45 28.50
CA ALA A 380 -14.21 -27.07 28.21
C ALA A 380 -15.19 -27.01 27.04
N ASP A 381 -16.11 -26.03 27.04
CA ASP A 381 -16.93 -25.66 25.87
C ASP A 381 -16.18 -24.62 25.03
N VAL A 382 -15.29 -25.10 24.16
CA VAL A 382 -14.52 -24.23 23.23
C VAL A 382 -15.39 -23.92 22.01
N ARG A 383 -15.52 -22.64 21.68
CA ARG A 383 -16.25 -22.14 20.51
C ARG A 383 -15.35 -21.28 19.65
N PHE A 384 -15.70 -21.23 18.36
CA PHE A 384 -15.06 -20.34 17.38
C PHE A 384 -16.11 -19.48 16.69
N SER A 385 -15.79 -18.21 16.47
CA SER A 385 -16.51 -17.27 15.61
C SER A 385 -15.54 -16.25 15.01
N SER A 386 -16.02 -15.43 14.08
CA SER A 386 -15.24 -14.29 13.53
C SER A 386 -16.07 -13.01 13.48
N THR A 387 -15.39 -11.87 13.44
CA THR A 387 -16.03 -10.58 13.16
C THR A 387 -16.38 -10.45 11.68
N THR A 388 -17.24 -9.49 11.33
CA THR A 388 -17.72 -9.30 9.95
C THR A 388 -18.14 -7.86 9.68
N ARG A 389 -18.17 -7.49 8.39
CA ARG A 389 -18.69 -6.20 7.89
C ARG A 389 -20.19 -6.20 7.64
N SER A 390 -20.83 -7.39 7.60
CA SER A 390 -22.23 -7.53 7.18
C SER A 390 -23.20 -7.07 8.27
N PRO A 391 -24.01 -6.03 8.04
CA PRO A 391 -25.00 -5.58 9.00
C PRO A 391 -26.25 -6.49 8.95
N VAL A 392 -26.48 -7.25 10.02
CA VAL A 392 -27.67 -8.11 10.17
C VAL A 392 -28.47 -7.63 11.37
N LEU A 393 -29.79 -7.71 11.30
CA LEU A 393 -30.66 -7.38 12.40
C LEU A 393 -30.60 -8.49 13.47
N PRO A 394 -30.26 -8.21 14.75
CA PRO A 394 -30.34 -9.16 15.82
C PRO A 394 -31.79 -9.22 16.34
N VAL A 395 -32.30 -10.42 16.63
CA VAL A 395 -33.61 -10.65 17.29
C VAL A 395 -33.41 -11.71 18.35
N ASP A 396 -33.60 -11.34 19.62
CA ASP A 396 -33.48 -12.29 20.73
C ASP A 396 -34.71 -13.24 20.78
N HIS A 397 -34.62 -14.29 19.99
CA HIS A 397 -35.65 -15.35 19.94
C HIS A 397 -34.98 -16.68 19.59
N PRO A 398 -35.38 -17.81 20.28
CA PRO A 398 -34.77 -19.14 20.05
C PRO A 398 -34.83 -19.63 18.59
N GLY A 399 -35.91 -19.29 17.87
CA GLY A 399 -36.12 -19.62 16.46
C GLY A 399 -35.42 -18.61 15.47
N TYR A 400 -34.48 -17.79 15.92
CA TYR A 400 -33.77 -16.82 15.08
C TYR A 400 -32.27 -17.00 15.20
N ALA A 401 -31.56 -16.99 14.07
CA ALA A 401 -30.16 -17.39 14.04
C ALA A 401 -29.17 -16.38 14.69
N ILE A 402 -29.52 -15.09 14.65
CA ILE A 402 -28.63 -14.01 15.15
C ILE A 402 -29.32 -13.25 16.27
N ARG A 403 -29.02 -13.62 17.52
CA ARG A 403 -29.75 -13.14 18.70
C ARG A 403 -29.12 -11.86 19.30
N SER A 404 -27.83 -11.70 19.21
CA SER A 404 -27.12 -10.51 19.73
C SER A 404 -26.08 -9.96 18.74
N ARG A 405 -25.68 -8.71 18.93
CA ARG A 405 -24.72 -8.00 18.09
C ARG A 405 -23.88 -7.04 18.93
N LEU A 406 -22.56 -7.14 18.80
CA LEU A 406 -21.63 -6.07 19.15
C LEU A 406 -21.26 -5.29 17.87
N ALA A 407 -21.14 -3.97 17.98
CA ALA A 407 -20.69 -3.12 16.90
C ALA A 407 -19.49 -2.27 17.38
N PHE A 408 -18.47 -2.15 16.57
CA PHE A 408 -17.23 -1.42 16.86
C PHE A 408 -16.63 -0.85 15.56
N PRO A 409 -15.76 0.16 15.63
CA PRO A 409 -15.08 0.74 14.45
C PRO A 409 -14.19 -0.27 13.72
N ALA A 410 -13.97 -0.04 12.43
CA ALA A 410 -12.97 -0.77 11.67
C ALA A 410 -11.57 -0.56 12.27
N HIS A 411 -10.77 -1.64 12.33
CA HIS A 411 -9.40 -1.58 12.83
C HIS A 411 -8.38 -2.21 11.87
N ASP A 412 -8.83 -2.82 10.79
CA ASP A 412 -8.02 -3.68 9.93
C ASP A 412 -7.72 -3.12 8.54
N ASN A 413 -8.47 -2.11 8.08
CA ASN A 413 -8.27 -1.50 6.76
C ASN A 413 -8.62 -0.01 6.74
N PRO A 414 -7.63 0.88 6.79
CA PRO A 414 -7.86 2.33 6.73
C PRO A 414 -8.31 2.84 5.36
N HIS A 415 -8.31 2.01 4.30
CA HIS A 415 -8.64 2.41 2.92
C HIS A 415 -10.02 1.95 2.45
N ASP A 416 -10.68 1.05 3.19
CA ASP A 416 -11.97 0.47 2.81
C ASP A 416 -13.00 0.75 3.90
N ASP A 417 -13.77 1.82 3.71
CA ASP A 417 -14.76 2.33 4.66
C ASP A 417 -14.17 2.45 6.09
N PRO A 418 -13.20 3.36 6.30
CA PRO A 418 -12.49 3.48 7.58
C PRO A 418 -13.43 3.81 8.74
N ASP A 419 -14.58 4.42 8.46
CA ASP A 419 -15.60 4.81 9.43
C ASP A 419 -16.73 3.77 9.52
N GLY A 420 -16.72 2.72 8.69
CA GLY A 420 -17.73 1.70 8.65
C GLY A 420 -17.69 0.79 9.88
N PRO A 421 -18.83 0.46 10.50
CA PRO A 421 -18.87 -0.42 11.66
C PRO A 421 -18.51 -1.86 11.28
N ARG A 422 -17.89 -2.56 12.25
CA ARG A 422 -17.70 -4.00 12.25
C ARG A 422 -18.58 -4.65 13.30
N TYR A 423 -18.87 -5.91 13.13
CA TYR A 423 -19.83 -6.64 13.96
C TYR A 423 -19.26 -7.96 14.45
N ALA A 424 -19.60 -8.31 15.71
CA ALA A 424 -19.48 -9.65 16.25
C ALA A 424 -20.87 -10.11 16.70
N TYR A 425 -21.31 -11.23 16.18
CA TYR A 425 -22.68 -11.74 16.41
C TYR A 425 -22.68 -12.90 17.40
N ASN A 426 -23.71 -12.96 18.24
CA ASN A 426 -23.93 -14.04 19.23
C ASN A 426 -22.74 -14.21 20.21
N VAL A 427 -21.97 -13.13 20.44
CA VAL A 427 -20.83 -13.13 21.36
C VAL A 427 -21.24 -12.63 22.74
N ALA A 428 -22.25 -11.78 22.81
CA ALA A 428 -22.70 -11.11 24.04
C ALA A 428 -24.22 -11.12 24.12
N GLY A 429 -24.81 -11.53 25.28
CA GLY A 429 -26.25 -11.45 25.54
C GLY A 429 -27.10 -12.45 24.71
N GLY A 430 -28.38 -12.38 24.89
CA GLY A 430 -29.34 -13.37 24.41
C GLY A 430 -29.49 -14.52 25.39
N ASP A 431 -30.40 -15.45 25.14
CA ASP A 431 -30.76 -16.59 26.02
C ASP A 431 -29.63 -17.66 26.21
N THR A 432 -28.39 -17.30 25.83
CA THR A 432 -27.24 -17.98 26.39
C THR A 432 -27.00 -17.33 27.74
N SER A 433 -27.69 -17.81 28.73
CA SER A 433 -27.69 -17.34 30.12
C SER A 433 -26.32 -17.27 30.74
N ASP A 434 -25.28 -17.84 30.08
CA ASP A 434 -23.95 -17.94 30.62
C ASP A 434 -22.95 -17.21 29.71
N PRO A 435 -22.28 -16.15 30.22
CA PRO A 435 -21.21 -15.45 29.50
C PRO A 435 -20.03 -16.41 29.26
N TYR A 436 -19.16 -16.08 28.30
CA TYR A 436 -17.87 -16.75 28.14
C TYR A 436 -16.96 -16.41 29.33
N ASP A 437 -16.30 -17.44 29.90
CA ASP A 437 -15.26 -17.24 30.93
C ASP A 437 -14.03 -16.53 30.39
N ALA A 438 -13.78 -16.67 29.09
CA ALA A 438 -12.73 -15.97 28.38
C ALA A 438 -13.04 -15.82 26.88
N ILE A 439 -12.62 -14.70 26.31
CA ILE A 439 -12.60 -14.46 24.88
C ILE A 439 -11.16 -14.22 24.45
N VAL A 440 -10.66 -15.05 23.53
CA VAL A 440 -9.34 -14.91 22.90
C VAL A 440 -9.54 -14.31 21.51
N THR A 441 -9.27 -13.02 21.38
CA THR A 441 -9.28 -12.35 20.08
C THR A 441 -7.97 -12.68 19.34
N VAL A 442 -8.10 -13.16 18.10
CA VAL A 442 -6.97 -13.50 17.24
C VAL A 442 -7.00 -12.62 16.01
N THR A 443 -5.96 -11.80 15.84
CA THR A 443 -5.84 -10.86 14.73
C THR A 443 -4.47 -10.98 14.04
N ASP A 444 -4.33 -10.43 12.84
CA ASP A 444 -3.02 -10.29 12.19
C ASP A 444 -2.31 -9.00 12.64
N SER A 445 -0.99 -8.92 12.43
CA SER A 445 -0.21 -7.76 12.89
C SER A 445 -0.56 -6.45 12.14
N ALA A 446 -1.15 -6.54 10.95
CA ALA A 446 -1.61 -5.36 10.20
C ALA A 446 -2.93 -4.80 10.74
N ALA A 447 -3.73 -5.62 11.43
CA ALA A 447 -4.99 -5.23 12.07
C ALA A 447 -4.84 -4.95 13.58
N ASP A 448 -3.64 -5.17 14.15
CA ASP A 448 -3.30 -4.77 15.53
C ASP A 448 -2.95 -3.27 15.59
N THR A 449 -3.95 -2.44 15.35
CA THR A 449 -3.84 -0.99 15.24
C THR A 449 -4.31 -0.29 16.51
N PRO A 450 -4.03 1.01 16.72
CA PRO A 450 -4.59 1.78 17.83
C PRO A 450 -6.12 1.73 17.93
N ALA A 451 -6.84 1.60 16.81
CA ALA A 451 -8.29 1.49 16.77
C ALA A 451 -8.82 0.20 17.44
N LEU A 452 -8.07 -0.91 17.35
CA LEU A 452 -8.40 -2.16 18.04
C LEU A 452 -8.45 -1.98 19.57
N HIS A 453 -7.56 -1.14 20.10
CA HIS A 453 -7.34 -0.91 21.54
C HIS A 453 -8.05 0.34 22.09
N ALA A 454 -8.60 1.19 21.24
CA ALA A 454 -9.24 2.44 21.61
C ALA A 454 -10.52 2.20 22.44
N PRO A 455 -10.96 3.16 23.25
CA PRO A 455 -12.30 3.16 23.82
C PRO A 455 -13.36 3.01 22.72
N GLY A 456 -14.27 2.04 22.88
CA GLY A 456 -15.25 1.65 21.86
C GLY A 456 -14.69 0.76 20.75
N GLY A 457 -13.40 0.43 20.73
CA GLY A 457 -12.80 -0.57 19.82
C GLY A 457 -13.21 -1.99 20.19
N LEU A 458 -12.82 -2.98 19.38
CA LEU A 458 -13.24 -4.38 19.59
C LEU A 458 -12.92 -4.88 20.99
N LEU A 459 -11.71 -4.68 21.50
CA LEU A 459 -11.30 -5.22 22.81
C LEU A 459 -12.08 -4.58 23.96
N ASP A 460 -12.36 -3.28 23.87
CA ASP A 460 -13.17 -2.56 24.83
C ASP A 460 -14.65 -3.02 24.77
N ALA A 461 -15.18 -3.22 23.55
CA ALA A 461 -16.56 -3.72 23.36
C ALA A 461 -16.76 -5.15 23.89
N LEU A 462 -15.72 -5.98 23.96
CA LEU A 462 -15.78 -7.33 24.52
C LEU A 462 -15.69 -7.36 26.05
N ALA A 463 -14.99 -6.42 26.66
CA ALA A 463 -14.72 -6.41 28.10
C ALA A 463 -15.96 -6.50 29.02
N PRO A 464 -17.14 -5.90 28.72
CA PRO A 464 -18.35 -6.07 29.53
C PRO A 464 -18.96 -7.47 29.51
N HIS A 465 -18.57 -8.32 28.54
CA HIS A 465 -19.22 -9.60 28.25
C HIS A 465 -18.43 -10.83 28.68
N THR A 466 -17.21 -10.63 29.23
CA THR A 466 -16.36 -11.70 29.74
C THR A 466 -15.41 -11.17 30.79
N PRO A 467 -15.11 -11.97 31.86
CA PRO A 467 -14.11 -11.57 32.85
C PRO A 467 -12.68 -11.52 32.28
N ARG A 468 -12.42 -12.09 31.10
CA ARG A 468 -11.06 -12.18 30.52
C ARG A 468 -11.09 -11.96 29.02
N VAL A 469 -10.47 -10.86 28.58
CA VAL A 469 -10.17 -10.61 27.17
C VAL A 469 -8.67 -10.84 26.96
N LEU A 470 -8.32 -11.74 26.05
CA LEU A 470 -6.96 -12.05 25.67
C LEU A 470 -6.77 -11.69 24.19
N LEU A 471 -5.55 -11.27 23.82
CA LEU A 471 -5.21 -10.92 22.44
C LEU A 471 -4.02 -11.76 21.97
N ALA A 472 -4.21 -12.49 20.88
CA ALA A 472 -3.17 -13.20 20.16
C ALA A 472 -2.98 -12.54 18.78
N VAL A 473 -1.73 -12.21 18.43
CA VAL A 473 -1.40 -11.56 17.15
C VAL A 473 -0.55 -12.52 16.31
N ILE A 474 -1.01 -12.74 15.08
CA ILE A 474 -0.32 -13.56 14.07
C ILE A 474 0.45 -12.62 13.13
N PRO A 475 1.74 -12.88 12.83
CA PRO A 475 2.49 -12.05 11.89
C PRO A 475 1.85 -12.03 10.51
N SER A 476 1.51 -10.84 10.00
CA SER A 476 1.04 -10.65 8.63
C SER A 476 2.14 -10.93 7.62
N TYR A 477 1.75 -11.31 6.41
CA TYR A 477 2.68 -11.44 5.30
C TYR A 477 3.35 -10.10 4.99
N VAL A 478 4.67 -10.12 4.94
CA VAL A 478 5.47 -8.98 4.47
C VAL A 478 6.06 -9.37 3.11
N PRO A 479 5.76 -8.62 2.03
CA PRO A 479 6.34 -8.90 0.71
C PRO A 479 7.86 -8.90 0.77
N ARG A 480 8.51 -9.89 0.13
CA ARG A 480 9.96 -9.84 -0.05
C ARG A 480 10.29 -8.72 -1.03
N THR A 481 10.95 -7.69 -0.55
CA THR A 481 11.52 -6.66 -1.42
C THR A 481 12.73 -7.23 -2.17
N ALA A 482 12.92 -6.78 -3.42
CA ALA A 482 14.07 -7.19 -4.22
C ALA A 482 15.39 -6.81 -3.53
N GLU A 483 16.46 -7.61 -3.74
CA GLU A 483 17.78 -7.27 -3.26
C GLU A 483 18.31 -6.00 -3.94
N PRO A 484 19.14 -5.19 -3.25
CA PRO A 484 19.72 -4.00 -3.86
C PRO A 484 20.57 -4.35 -5.08
N LEU A 485 20.35 -3.67 -6.18
CA LEU A 485 21.20 -3.78 -7.36
C LEU A 485 22.58 -3.20 -7.06
N ARG A 486 23.63 -3.73 -7.72
CA ARG A 486 25.02 -3.31 -7.48
C ARG A 486 25.83 -3.32 -8.77
N GLY A 487 26.90 -2.55 -8.78
CA GLY A 487 27.89 -2.61 -9.86
C GLY A 487 28.66 -3.94 -9.86
N PRO A 488 29.24 -4.40 -11.00
CA PRO A 488 29.13 -3.75 -12.31
C PRO A 488 27.86 -4.12 -13.08
N ALA A 489 26.96 -4.91 -12.50
CA ALA A 489 25.74 -5.36 -13.17
C ALA A 489 24.76 -4.21 -13.44
N PHE A 490 24.66 -3.22 -12.53
CA PHE A 490 23.71 -2.11 -12.63
C PHE A 490 24.33 -0.73 -12.38
N SER A 491 25.65 -0.57 -12.29
CA SER A 491 26.28 0.74 -12.08
C SER A 491 27.76 0.62 -12.36
N SER A 492 28.41 1.72 -12.72
CA SER A 492 29.87 1.76 -12.83
C SER A 492 30.58 1.89 -11.49
N TYR A 493 29.87 2.13 -10.38
CA TYR A 493 30.45 2.10 -9.04
C TYR A 493 30.80 0.69 -8.58
N ALA A 494 31.77 0.55 -7.68
CA ALA A 494 32.12 -0.75 -7.12
C ALA A 494 30.95 -1.35 -6.31
N PRO A 495 30.81 -2.69 -6.28
CA PRO A 495 29.65 -3.36 -5.67
C PRO A 495 29.53 -3.12 -4.17
N ASP A 496 30.61 -2.79 -3.48
CA ASP A 496 30.62 -2.48 -2.06
C ASP A 496 30.29 -1.01 -1.75
N GLU A 497 30.36 -0.10 -2.72
CA GLU A 497 30.19 1.34 -2.47
C GLU A 497 28.74 1.77 -2.32
N VAL A 498 27.80 1.13 -3.04
CA VAL A 498 26.37 1.47 -2.96
C VAL A 498 25.50 0.31 -3.36
N GLY A 499 24.40 0.14 -2.64
CA GLY A 499 23.27 -0.72 -3.02
C GLY A 499 22.12 0.13 -3.56
N TRP A 500 21.73 -0.10 -4.83
CA TRP A 500 20.64 0.62 -5.46
C TRP A 500 19.30 -0.04 -5.13
N LEU A 501 18.45 0.64 -4.38
CA LEU A 501 17.06 0.24 -4.16
C LEU A 501 16.22 0.78 -5.32
N LEU A 502 16.47 0.21 -6.50
CA LEU A 502 15.86 0.57 -7.77
C LEU A 502 15.51 -0.70 -8.57
N LYS A 503 14.54 -0.57 -9.48
CA LYS A 503 14.22 -1.58 -10.48
C LYS A 503 15.03 -1.31 -11.76
N ASP A 504 15.69 -2.34 -12.30
CA ASP A 504 16.42 -2.23 -13.57
C ASP A 504 15.43 -2.15 -14.75
N LEU A 505 15.47 -1.02 -15.45
CA LEU A 505 14.72 -0.76 -16.67
C LEU A 505 15.64 -0.57 -17.89
N SER A 506 16.90 -1.03 -17.84
CA SER A 506 17.92 -0.79 -18.89
C SER A 506 17.46 -1.25 -20.26
N ASP A 507 16.69 -2.34 -20.34
CA ASP A 507 16.20 -2.91 -21.60
C ASP A 507 14.88 -2.28 -22.09
N VAL A 508 14.33 -1.29 -21.38
CA VAL A 508 13.05 -0.64 -21.73
C VAL A 508 13.34 0.64 -22.51
N ALA A 509 12.67 0.85 -23.63
CA ALA A 509 12.72 2.11 -24.37
C ALA A 509 11.91 3.18 -23.62
N LEU A 510 12.59 4.16 -23.03
CA LEU A 510 11.99 5.21 -22.19
C LEU A 510 12.35 6.62 -22.64
N GLU A 511 13.34 6.72 -23.51
CA GLU A 511 13.84 7.98 -24.03
C GLU A 511 12.87 8.53 -25.08
N ALA A 512 12.51 9.80 -24.91
CA ALA A 512 11.71 10.54 -25.87
C ALA A 512 12.35 11.93 -26.11
N PRO A 513 12.19 12.51 -27.31
CA PRO A 513 12.63 13.87 -27.61
C PRO A 513 12.09 14.87 -26.59
N THR A 514 12.88 15.90 -26.28
CA THR A 514 12.54 16.89 -25.25
C THR A 514 11.24 17.60 -25.56
N GLU A 515 10.98 17.90 -26.84
CA GLU A 515 9.77 18.58 -27.31
C GLU A 515 8.51 17.74 -27.07
N GLU A 516 8.54 16.45 -27.40
CA GLU A 516 7.41 15.52 -27.21
C GLU A 516 7.07 15.35 -25.72
N ARG A 517 8.10 15.28 -24.87
CA ARG A 517 7.94 15.18 -23.41
C ARG A 517 7.33 16.43 -22.81
N GLU A 518 7.84 17.61 -23.18
CA GLU A 518 7.30 18.89 -22.71
C GLU A 518 5.85 19.08 -23.16
N GLU A 519 5.53 18.70 -24.39
CA GLU A 519 4.16 18.73 -24.91
C GLU A 519 3.22 17.80 -24.14
N ALA A 520 3.64 16.57 -23.84
CA ALA A 520 2.86 15.62 -23.07
C ALA A 520 2.61 16.12 -21.62
N ILE A 521 3.62 16.71 -20.98
CA ILE A 521 3.53 17.31 -19.64
C ILE A 521 2.58 18.52 -19.65
N GLN A 522 2.69 19.41 -20.64
CA GLN A 522 1.86 20.61 -20.74
C GLN A 522 0.39 20.30 -21.04
N ARG A 523 0.11 19.19 -21.72
CA ARG A 523 -1.27 18.69 -21.92
C ARG A 523 -1.88 18.11 -20.65
N GLY A 524 -1.10 17.97 -19.55
CA GLY A 524 -1.58 17.41 -18.30
C GLY A 524 -1.75 15.89 -18.32
N GLY A 525 -1.28 15.21 -19.37
CA GLY A 525 -1.42 13.76 -19.56
C GLY A 525 -0.25 12.92 -19.06
N ALA A 526 0.90 13.52 -18.71
CA ALA A 526 2.07 12.78 -18.27
C ALA A 526 2.88 13.53 -17.20
N HIS A 527 3.48 12.77 -16.29
CA HIS A 527 4.42 13.31 -15.31
C HIS A 527 5.86 13.20 -15.82
N TYR A 528 6.75 14.14 -15.45
CA TYR A 528 8.13 14.16 -15.90
C TYR A 528 8.94 12.90 -15.53
N ALA A 529 8.48 12.13 -14.55
CA ALA A 529 9.09 10.86 -14.11
C ALA A 529 8.61 9.64 -14.93
N GLU A 530 7.70 9.80 -15.89
CA GLU A 530 7.16 8.69 -16.67
C GLU A 530 7.98 8.37 -17.92
N SER A 531 8.87 9.28 -18.33
CA SER A 531 9.79 9.10 -19.47
C SER A 531 11.16 9.71 -19.20
N LEU A 532 12.16 9.31 -19.95
CA LEU A 532 13.53 9.84 -19.87
C LEU A 532 13.80 10.80 -21.04
N PRO A 533 14.57 11.90 -20.83
CA PRO A 533 15.17 12.59 -21.96
C PRO A 533 16.24 11.69 -22.58
N VAL A 534 16.53 11.87 -23.85
CA VAL A 534 17.75 11.32 -24.44
C VAL A 534 18.95 11.82 -23.62
N GLU A 535 19.77 10.90 -23.12
CA GLU A 535 20.89 11.28 -22.25
C GLU A 535 21.95 12.03 -23.06
N TYR A 536 22.34 13.18 -22.52
CA TYR A 536 23.27 14.06 -23.17
C TYR A 536 24.70 13.49 -23.14
N GLN A 537 25.34 13.46 -24.28
CA GLN A 537 26.79 13.20 -24.39
C GLN A 537 27.56 14.50 -24.25
N PRO A 538 28.48 14.64 -23.26
CA PRO A 538 29.20 15.88 -23.03
C PRO A 538 30.11 16.20 -24.21
N SER A 539 30.08 17.46 -24.67
CA SER A 539 31.06 17.94 -25.63
C SER A 539 32.47 17.99 -25.00
N PRO A 540 33.55 17.99 -25.82
CA PRO A 540 34.90 18.15 -25.30
C PRO A 540 35.08 19.39 -24.40
N ASP A 541 34.39 20.47 -24.69
CA ASP A 541 34.43 21.70 -23.88
C ASP A 541 33.85 21.49 -22.49
N TYR A 542 32.80 20.72 -22.40
CA TYR A 542 32.18 20.31 -21.13
C TYR A 542 33.08 19.43 -20.28
N VAL A 543 33.74 18.48 -20.93
CA VAL A 543 34.68 17.59 -20.23
C VAL A 543 35.86 18.40 -19.70
N ARG A 544 36.37 19.41 -20.51
CA ARG A 544 37.41 20.31 -20.03
C ARG A 544 36.97 21.16 -18.84
N LEU A 545 35.74 21.69 -18.88
CA LEU A 545 35.17 22.44 -17.76
C LEU A 545 35.09 21.58 -16.50
N PHE A 546 34.62 20.34 -16.64
CA PHE A 546 34.56 19.38 -15.55
C PHE A 546 35.95 19.17 -14.90
N HIS A 547 36.96 18.86 -15.67
CA HIS A 547 38.33 18.66 -15.16
C HIS A 547 38.89 19.91 -14.48
N SER A 548 38.72 21.08 -15.08
CA SER A 548 39.18 22.35 -14.50
C SER A 548 38.46 22.65 -13.17
N ALA A 549 37.18 22.43 -13.13
CA ALA A 549 36.39 22.59 -11.90
C ALA A 549 36.79 21.58 -10.82
N LEU A 550 37.06 20.34 -11.21
CA LEU A 550 37.49 19.28 -10.27
C LEU A 550 38.87 19.62 -9.67
N ASP A 551 39.83 20.04 -10.50
CA ASP A 551 41.16 20.45 -10.02
C ASP A 551 41.08 21.62 -9.03
N ALA A 552 40.20 22.57 -9.28
CA ALA A 552 40.03 23.78 -8.45
C ALA A 552 39.27 23.50 -7.14
N THR A 553 38.32 22.56 -7.14
CA THR A 553 37.36 22.41 -6.04
C THR A 553 37.46 21.11 -5.26
N ALA A 554 38.22 20.10 -5.72
CA ALA A 554 38.26 18.79 -5.06
C ALA A 554 38.69 18.86 -3.58
N GLY A 555 39.60 19.76 -3.22
CA GLY A 555 39.97 20.01 -1.81
C GLY A 555 38.81 20.56 -0.98
N ARG A 556 38.11 21.59 -1.49
CA ARG A 556 36.89 22.15 -0.81
C ARG A 556 35.81 21.11 -0.65
N ILE A 557 35.63 20.23 -1.65
CA ILE A 557 34.65 19.11 -1.57
C ILE A 557 35.11 18.10 -0.54
N ALA A 558 36.37 17.73 -0.48
CA ALA A 558 36.93 16.81 0.49
C ALA A 558 36.74 17.31 1.94
N ASP A 559 37.03 18.59 2.20
CA ASP A 559 36.79 19.24 3.49
C ASP A 559 35.27 19.22 3.88
N ALA A 560 34.40 19.53 2.92
CA ALA A 560 32.96 19.51 3.16
C ALA A 560 32.42 18.08 3.41
N VAL A 561 32.91 17.08 2.67
CA VAL A 561 32.58 15.65 2.91
C VAL A 561 33.01 15.23 4.31
N ALA A 562 34.25 15.56 4.68
CA ALA A 562 34.77 15.25 6.00
C ALA A 562 33.92 15.87 7.11
N THR A 563 33.63 17.18 6.96
CA THR A 563 32.82 17.93 7.95
C THR A 563 31.41 17.38 8.13
N VAL A 564 30.68 17.11 7.02
CA VAL A 564 29.32 16.57 7.12
C VAL A 564 29.33 15.15 7.69
N THR A 565 30.34 14.34 7.34
CA THR A 565 30.43 12.97 7.86
C THR A 565 30.73 12.96 9.36
N GLU A 566 31.69 13.78 9.84
CA GLU A 566 31.97 13.91 11.28
C GLU A 566 30.75 14.40 12.06
N THR A 567 29.97 15.32 11.49
CA THR A 567 28.75 15.82 12.09
C THR A 567 27.71 14.71 12.22
N VAL A 568 27.52 13.90 11.17
CA VAL A 568 26.59 12.75 11.17
C VAL A 568 27.02 11.71 12.21
N LEU A 569 28.30 11.36 12.27
CA LEU A 569 28.84 10.40 13.23
C LEU A 569 28.71 10.88 14.68
N ALA A 570 28.82 12.19 14.92
CA ALA A 570 28.70 12.78 16.24
C ALA A 570 27.23 12.86 16.73
N GLU A 571 26.27 13.05 15.84
CA GLU A 571 24.87 13.41 16.21
C GLU A 571 23.86 12.29 16.02
N ARG A 572 24.15 11.26 15.20
CA ARG A 572 23.13 10.26 14.83
C ARG A 572 23.37 8.93 15.51
N SER A 573 24.27 8.16 15.03
CA SER A 573 24.65 6.88 15.62
C SER A 573 26.12 6.58 15.37
N PRO A 574 26.73 5.68 16.15
CA PRO A 574 28.10 5.26 15.90
C PRO A 574 28.29 4.58 14.52
N ARG A 575 27.22 4.10 13.92
CA ARG A 575 27.23 3.39 12.63
C ARG A 575 25.97 3.73 11.82
N PRO A 576 25.84 4.99 11.36
CA PRO A 576 24.68 5.41 10.60
C PRO A 576 24.56 4.65 9.27
N VAL A 577 23.34 4.49 8.78
CA VAL A 577 23.03 3.94 7.46
C VAL A 577 22.86 5.10 6.51
N LEU A 578 23.76 5.25 5.53
CA LEU A 578 23.68 6.32 4.54
C LEU A 578 22.65 5.97 3.46
N VAL A 579 21.72 6.87 3.17
CA VAL A 579 20.67 6.70 2.14
C VAL A 579 20.70 7.91 1.20
N SER A 580 21.36 7.75 0.07
CA SER A 580 21.48 8.81 -0.94
C SER A 580 20.21 8.96 -1.75
N LEU A 581 19.75 10.20 -1.95
CA LEU A 581 18.69 10.52 -2.88
C LEU A 581 19.22 10.40 -4.32
N ALA A 582 18.74 9.40 -5.03
CA ALA A 582 19.23 9.08 -6.38
C ALA A 582 18.79 10.18 -7.37
N ARG A 583 19.70 10.61 -8.21
CA ARG A 583 21.09 10.15 -8.38
C ARG A 583 22.13 11.13 -7.78
N ALA A 584 21.78 12.42 -7.56
CA ALA A 584 22.73 13.49 -7.22
C ALA A 584 23.42 13.28 -5.87
N GLY A 585 22.72 12.67 -4.89
CA GLY A 585 23.29 12.35 -3.59
C GLY A 585 24.26 11.17 -3.58
N THR A 586 24.20 10.28 -4.59
CA THR A 586 24.95 9.02 -4.58
C THR A 586 26.47 9.22 -4.49
N PRO A 587 27.12 10.06 -5.31
CA PRO A 587 28.58 10.28 -5.16
C PRO A 587 28.95 10.87 -3.80
N VAL A 588 28.09 11.70 -3.20
CA VAL A 588 28.33 12.27 -1.87
C VAL A 588 28.24 11.19 -0.79
N GLY A 589 27.22 10.32 -0.83
CA GLY A 589 27.14 9.20 0.11
C GLY A 589 28.32 8.23 0.00
N ILE A 590 28.81 7.96 -1.21
CA ILE A 590 30.04 7.16 -1.41
C ILE A 590 31.25 7.85 -0.79
N LEU A 591 31.41 9.16 -0.99
CA LEU A 591 32.53 9.91 -0.40
C LEU A 591 32.43 9.96 1.13
N MET A 592 31.25 10.12 1.71
CA MET A 592 31.04 10.04 3.16
C MET A 592 31.43 8.66 3.71
N ARG A 593 31.05 7.59 3.03
CA ARG A 593 31.44 6.21 3.39
C ARG A 593 32.97 6.02 3.29
N ARG A 594 33.59 6.53 2.21
CA ARG A 594 35.06 6.51 2.04
C ARG A 594 35.76 7.30 3.15
N TRP A 595 35.25 8.46 3.54
CA TRP A 595 35.77 9.23 4.65
C TRP A 595 35.67 8.48 5.99
N ALA A 596 34.51 7.91 6.32
CA ALA A 596 34.30 7.15 7.54
C ALA A 596 35.30 5.96 7.62
N ARG A 597 35.56 5.29 6.50
CA ARG A 597 36.57 4.22 6.41
C ARG A 597 37.99 4.76 6.59
N HIS A 598 38.30 5.91 5.97
CA HIS A 598 39.61 6.54 6.05
C HIS A 598 39.95 7.05 7.47
N ALA A 599 38.99 7.75 8.10
CA ALA A 599 39.23 8.43 9.37
C ALA A 599 39.02 7.52 10.59
N HIS A 600 38.08 6.58 10.52
CA HIS A 600 37.62 5.79 11.66
C HIS A 600 37.67 4.28 11.45
N GLY A 601 38.03 3.79 10.23
CA GLY A 601 37.94 2.37 9.90
C GLY A 601 36.52 1.82 9.86
N LEU A 602 35.49 2.69 9.77
CA LEU A 602 34.10 2.32 9.76
C LEU A 602 33.62 2.02 8.34
N ASP A 603 33.03 0.84 8.15
CA ASP A 603 32.37 0.49 6.91
C ASP A 603 30.85 0.70 7.06
N LEU A 604 30.35 1.84 6.62
CA LEU A 604 28.95 2.23 6.74
C LEU A 604 28.11 1.59 5.64
N PRO A 605 26.94 1.02 5.97
CA PRO A 605 25.96 0.64 4.96
C PRO A 605 25.55 1.88 4.12
N HIS A 606 25.51 1.71 2.78
CA HIS A 606 25.10 2.80 1.89
C HIS A 606 24.15 2.29 0.81
N TYR A 607 23.01 2.98 0.69
CA TYR A 607 21.98 2.72 -0.31
C TYR A 607 21.65 3.99 -1.10
N ALA A 608 21.11 3.81 -2.31
CA ALA A 608 20.55 4.89 -3.11
C ALA A 608 19.07 4.62 -3.35
N VAL A 609 18.21 5.61 -3.05
CA VAL A 609 16.76 5.53 -3.18
C VAL A 609 16.21 6.63 -4.07
N SER A 610 15.09 6.36 -4.72
CA SER A 610 14.39 7.34 -5.55
C SER A 610 13.51 8.25 -4.73
N ILE A 611 13.58 9.56 -5.04
CA ILE A 611 12.59 10.55 -4.64
C ILE A 611 12.13 11.32 -5.88
N VAL A 612 10.83 11.46 -6.07
CA VAL A 612 10.23 12.11 -7.23
C VAL A 612 9.41 13.30 -6.76
N ARG A 613 9.76 14.50 -7.22
CA ARG A 613 9.06 15.74 -6.83
C ARG A 613 7.56 15.64 -7.13
N GLY A 614 6.71 15.90 -6.14
CA GLY A 614 5.26 15.80 -6.22
C GLY A 614 4.70 14.37 -6.20
N ARG A 615 5.57 13.36 -6.04
CA ARG A 615 5.18 11.94 -5.93
C ARG A 615 5.81 11.26 -4.70
N GLY A 616 6.70 11.94 -3.98
CA GLY A 616 7.34 11.46 -2.76
C GLY A 616 8.52 10.52 -2.99
N ILE A 617 8.94 9.87 -1.91
CA ILE A 617 10.04 8.90 -1.86
C ILE A 617 9.52 7.48 -2.11
N ASP A 618 10.38 6.59 -2.57
CA ASP A 618 10.07 5.17 -2.77
C ASP A 618 9.74 4.49 -1.43
N THR A 619 8.45 4.23 -1.21
CA THR A 619 7.97 3.63 0.04
C THR A 619 8.36 2.14 0.18
N THR A 620 8.58 1.43 -0.93
CA THR A 620 9.08 0.04 -0.92
C THR A 620 10.51 0.00 -0.45
N ALA A 621 11.33 0.98 -0.86
CA ALA A 621 12.69 1.14 -0.38
C ALA A 621 12.74 1.47 1.13
N LEU A 622 11.86 2.36 1.62
CA LEU A 622 11.76 2.66 3.06
C LEU A 622 11.39 1.43 3.89
N ARG A 623 10.41 0.63 3.43
CA ARG A 623 10.04 -0.62 4.13
C ARG A 623 11.19 -1.61 4.19
N ARG A 624 11.98 -1.73 3.11
CA ARG A 624 13.19 -2.57 3.14
C ARG A 624 14.22 -2.06 4.13
N LEU A 625 14.48 -0.77 4.13
CA LEU A 625 15.43 -0.17 5.08
C LEU A 625 14.99 -0.45 6.53
N ALA A 626 13.73 -0.24 6.86
CA ALA A 626 13.18 -0.52 8.19
C ALA A 626 13.21 -2.02 8.57
N ALA A 627 13.16 -2.93 7.59
CA ALA A 627 13.24 -4.36 7.84
C ALA A 627 14.67 -4.86 8.12
N HIS A 628 15.71 -4.10 7.72
CA HIS A 628 17.11 -4.53 7.82
C HIS A 628 17.96 -3.64 8.73
N HIS A 629 17.49 -2.43 9.05
CA HIS A 629 18.20 -1.43 9.86
C HIS A 629 17.21 -0.75 10.80
N ASP A 630 17.72 -0.18 11.89
CA ASP A 630 16.93 0.72 12.71
C ASP A 630 16.67 2.02 11.91
N PRO A 631 15.41 2.42 11.68
CA PRO A 631 15.09 3.65 10.98
C PRO A 631 15.73 4.91 11.60
N ALA A 632 15.96 4.90 12.92
CA ALA A 632 16.61 6.01 13.62
C ALA A 632 18.09 6.20 13.23
N ASP A 633 18.76 5.14 12.74
CA ASP A 633 20.14 5.19 12.25
C ASP A 633 20.25 5.65 10.79
N VAL A 634 19.11 5.74 10.07
CA VAL A 634 19.10 6.13 8.66
C VAL A 634 19.35 7.63 8.52
N VAL A 635 20.28 7.98 7.64
CA VAL A 635 20.62 9.36 7.29
C VAL A 635 20.46 9.58 5.79
N PHE A 636 19.49 10.41 5.41
CA PHE A 636 19.28 10.78 4.02
C PHE A 636 20.35 11.77 3.55
N VAL A 637 20.92 11.53 2.35
CA VAL A 637 22.04 12.29 1.80
C VAL A 637 21.71 12.83 0.40
N ASP A 638 22.01 14.11 0.14
CA ASP A 638 21.96 14.70 -1.21
C ASP A 638 23.21 15.55 -1.49
N GLY A 639 23.37 15.99 -2.75
CA GLY A 639 24.51 16.76 -3.19
C GLY A 639 24.50 18.19 -2.65
N TRP A 640 23.50 18.97 -3.04
CA TRP A 640 23.34 20.35 -2.59
C TRP A 640 21.88 20.76 -2.56
N THR A 641 21.59 21.80 -1.75
CA THR A 641 20.28 22.42 -1.74
C THR A 641 20.36 23.93 -1.86
N GLY A 642 19.78 24.50 -2.95
CA GLY A 642 19.77 25.97 -3.16
C GLY A 642 18.55 26.63 -2.49
N LYS A 643 17.38 26.03 -2.54
CA LYS A 643 16.12 26.59 -2.00
C LYS A 643 15.30 25.62 -1.14
N GLY A 644 15.89 24.51 -0.72
CA GLY A 644 15.27 23.55 0.20
C GLY A 644 14.10 22.74 -0.36
N ALA A 645 13.90 22.71 -1.68
CA ALA A 645 12.77 22.00 -2.27
C ALA A 645 12.79 20.50 -1.97
N ILE A 646 13.95 19.85 -2.07
CA ILE A 646 14.10 18.43 -1.80
C ILE A 646 13.99 18.09 -0.31
N ALA A 647 14.46 18.96 0.58
CA ALA A 647 14.33 18.78 2.02
C ALA A 647 12.85 18.82 2.44
N ARG A 648 12.06 19.74 1.86
CA ARG A 648 10.60 19.79 2.10
C ARG A 648 9.86 18.57 1.52
N GLU A 649 10.23 18.12 0.33
CA GLU A 649 9.65 16.91 -0.28
C GLU A 649 9.92 15.67 0.57
N LEU A 650 11.16 15.50 1.05
CA LEU A 650 11.53 14.42 1.94
C LEU A 650 10.74 14.47 3.25
N ALA A 651 10.70 15.63 3.90
CA ALA A 651 9.97 15.80 5.15
C ALA A 651 8.45 15.54 4.97
N ALA A 652 7.88 15.94 3.82
CA ALA A 652 6.49 15.65 3.53
C ALA A 652 6.24 14.16 3.30
N ALA A 653 7.13 13.48 2.57
CA ALA A 653 7.03 12.06 2.25
C ALA A 653 7.23 11.15 3.49
N LEU A 654 8.01 11.59 4.47
CA LEU A 654 8.29 10.82 5.69
C LEU A 654 7.24 11.00 6.80
N ARG A 655 6.21 11.82 6.60
CA ARG A 655 5.12 11.94 7.60
C ARG A 655 4.41 10.61 7.88
N ASP A 656 4.30 9.76 6.88
CA ASP A 656 3.71 8.42 7.01
C ASP A 656 4.71 7.37 7.53
N PHE A 657 5.98 7.77 7.75
CA PHE A 657 7.07 6.93 8.24
C PHE A 657 7.80 7.60 9.41
N PRO A 658 7.12 7.89 10.54
CA PRO A 658 7.65 8.73 11.62
C PRO A 658 8.86 8.13 12.35
N ALA A 659 9.18 6.88 12.12
CA ALA A 659 10.39 6.23 12.66
C ALA A 659 11.68 6.72 11.98
N PHE A 660 11.61 7.30 10.77
CA PHE A 660 12.75 7.87 10.07
C PHE A 660 12.91 9.36 10.43
N ASP A 661 14.15 9.80 10.59
CA ASP A 661 14.45 11.22 10.78
C ASP A 661 14.44 11.96 9.42
N PRO A 662 13.58 12.97 9.21
CA PRO A 662 13.45 13.68 7.94
C PRO A 662 14.58 14.65 7.63
N ARG A 663 15.54 14.87 8.55
CA ARG A 663 16.66 15.79 8.34
C ARG A 663 17.58 15.28 7.26
N LEU A 664 17.76 16.11 6.23
CA LEU A 664 18.62 15.83 5.08
C LEU A 664 20.04 16.31 5.35
N ALA A 665 21.03 15.44 5.12
CA ALA A 665 22.44 15.81 5.11
C ALA A 665 22.88 16.16 3.68
N VAL A 666 23.54 17.30 3.48
CA VAL A 666 23.99 17.74 2.16
C VAL A 666 25.46 18.15 2.16
N LEU A 667 26.11 18.02 1.01
CA LEU A 667 27.48 18.53 0.83
C LEU A 667 27.51 20.07 0.95
N ALA A 668 26.62 20.77 0.24
CA ALA A 668 26.56 22.23 0.25
C ALA A 668 25.12 22.74 0.42
N ASP A 669 24.93 23.74 1.29
CA ASP A 669 23.67 24.42 1.55
C ASP A 669 23.80 25.96 1.54
N PRO A 670 24.06 26.57 0.39
CA PRO A 670 24.15 28.01 0.31
C PRO A 670 22.83 28.73 0.63
N GLY A 671 21.71 28.07 0.51
CA GLY A 671 20.37 28.59 0.78
C GLY A 671 19.95 28.56 2.26
N ARG A 672 20.76 27.99 3.13
CA ARG A 672 20.51 27.83 4.58
C ARG A 672 19.17 27.14 4.87
N CYS A 673 18.92 26.04 4.15
CA CYS A 673 17.66 25.29 4.20
C CYS A 673 17.70 24.03 5.07
N VAL A 674 18.91 23.58 5.48
CA VAL A 674 19.11 22.38 6.30
C VAL A 674 20.04 22.66 7.49
N ASP A 675 20.00 21.82 8.50
CA ASP A 675 20.86 21.88 9.70
C ASP A 675 22.14 21.01 9.57
N THR A 676 22.15 20.05 8.66
CA THR A 676 23.24 19.08 8.46
C THR A 676 23.88 19.28 7.08
N TYR A 677 25.03 19.88 7.02
CA TYR A 677 25.71 20.25 5.78
C TYR A 677 27.25 20.22 5.94
N GLY A 678 27.96 20.11 4.82
CA GLY A 678 29.41 20.20 4.79
C GLY A 678 29.92 21.63 4.70
N THR A 679 29.25 22.47 3.90
CA THR A 679 29.59 23.87 3.71
C THR A 679 28.38 24.73 3.38
N ARG A 680 28.47 26.03 3.66
CA ARG A 680 27.52 27.06 3.17
C ARG A 680 28.04 27.78 1.92
N GLU A 681 29.23 27.44 1.44
CA GLU A 681 29.79 28.08 0.27
C GLU A 681 29.04 27.65 -0.98
N ASP A 682 28.89 28.59 -1.92
CA ASP A 682 28.25 28.36 -3.21
C ASP A 682 29.33 28.42 -4.31
N PHE A 683 29.75 27.25 -4.78
CA PHE A 683 30.76 27.09 -5.83
C PHE A 683 30.37 25.94 -6.76
N LEU A 684 31.06 25.77 -7.86
CA LEU A 684 30.82 24.71 -8.81
C LEU A 684 31.25 23.35 -8.25
N ILE A 685 30.30 22.51 -7.92
CA ILE A 685 30.53 21.09 -7.68
C ILE A 685 30.57 20.43 -9.05
N PRO A 686 31.68 19.77 -9.46
CA PRO A 686 31.87 19.29 -10.84
C PRO A 686 30.78 18.34 -11.33
N SER A 687 30.17 17.55 -10.45
CA SER A 687 29.03 16.67 -10.80
C SER A 687 27.81 17.44 -11.34
N ALA A 688 27.74 18.77 -11.14
CA ALA A 688 26.68 19.58 -11.75
C ALA A 688 26.84 19.76 -13.26
N CYS A 689 28.07 19.63 -13.79
CA CYS A 689 28.36 19.78 -15.22
C CYS A 689 27.86 18.57 -16.04
N LEU A 690 27.85 17.39 -15.44
CA LEU A 690 27.54 16.11 -16.08
C LEU A 690 26.29 15.46 -15.49
N ASN A 691 25.81 14.42 -16.13
CA ASN A 691 24.59 13.69 -15.68
C ASN A 691 24.96 12.26 -15.24
N SER A 692 24.55 11.25 -16.03
CA SER A 692 24.83 9.85 -15.75
C SER A 692 26.33 9.55 -15.73
N THR A 693 27.10 10.19 -16.60
CA THR A 693 28.56 10.01 -16.74
C THR A 693 29.38 10.44 -15.52
N VAL A 694 28.78 10.95 -14.45
CA VAL A 694 29.41 11.28 -13.16
C VAL A 694 28.63 10.73 -11.97
N SER A 695 27.63 9.91 -12.22
CA SER A 695 26.76 9.35 -11.19
C SER A 695 26.49 7.85 -11.41
N GLY A 696 27.52 7.11 -11.75
CA GLY A 696 27.48 5.66 -11.89
C GLY A 696 26.79 5.16 -13.15
N LEU A 697 26.66 6.01 -14.17
CA LEU A 697 25.93 5.76 -15.43
C LEU A 697 24.44 5.46 -15.22
N ILE A 698 23.86 5.93 -14.11
CA ILE A 698 22.44 5.72 -13.79
C ILE A 698 21.60 6.87 -14.33
N SER A 699 20.45 6.55 -14.93
CA SER A 699 19.46 7.52 -15.42
C SER A 699 18.79 8.30 -14.29
N ARG A 700 17.94 9.26 -14.63
CA ARG A 700 16.92 9.75 -13.71
C ARG A 700 16.00 8.59 -13.33
N THR A 701 15.38 8.67 -12.14
CA THR A 701 14.40 7.67 -11.72
C THR A 701 13.10 7.83 -12.47
N VAL A 702 12.45 6.69 -12.73
CA VAL A 702 11.22 6.54 -13.50
C VAL A 702 10.14 5.98 -12.58
N LEU A 703 8.95 6.57 -12.66
CA LEU A 703 7.76 6.11 -11.96
C LEU A 703 6.59 6.10 -12.96
N ARG A 704 6.41 4.98 -13.64
CA ARG A 704 5.37 4.74 -14.65
C ARG A 704 4.59 3.48 -14.29
N ALA A 705 3.27 3.60 -14.16
CA ALA A 705 2.41 2.59 -13.57
C ALA A 705 2.39 1.24 -14.31
N ASP A 706 2.65 1.23 -15.62
CA ASP A 706 2.75 0.01 -16.42
C ASP A 706 4.08 -0.74 -16.25
N LEU A 707 5.10 -0.07 -15.70
CA LEU A 707 6.44 -0.64 -15.49
C LEU A 707 6.75 -0.91 -14.02
N ILE A 708 6.16 -0.13 -13.11
CA ILE A 708 6.44 -0.18 -11.67
C ILE A 708 5.23 -0.71 -10.96
N GLY A 709 5.30 -1.94 -10.52
CA GLY A 709 4.27 -2.57 -9.70
C GLY A 709 4.33 -2.10 -8.23
N PRO A 710 3.31 -2.43 -7.44
CA PRO A 710 3.20 -1.98 -6.04
C PRO A 710 4.27 -2.58 -5.10
N ALA A 711 4.97 -3.64 -5.53
CA ALA A 711 6.07 -4.27 -4.80
C ALA A 711 7.45 -3.88 -5.31
N ASP A 712 7.49 -3.19 -6.45
CA ASP A 712 8.75 -2.80 -7.08
C ASP A 712 9.31 -1.53 -6.45
N TYR A 713 10.61 -1.38 -6.53
CA TYR A 713 11.25 -0.08 -6.38
C TYR A 713 10.94 0.80 -7.60
N HIS A 714 11.08 2.12 -7.45
CA HIS A 714 11.11 3.02 -8.61
C HIS A 714 12.18 2.56 -9.60
N GLY A 715 11.95 2.79 -10.90
CA GLY A 715 12.85 2.31 -11.93
C GLY A 715 14.00 3.26 -12.27
N ALA A 716 15.07 2.72 -12.80
CA ALA A 716 16.12 3.49 -13.49
C ALA A 716 16.81 2.62 -14.53
N LYS A 717 17.54 3.28 -15.46
CA LYS A 717 18.35 2.59 -16.47
C LYS A 717 19.83 2.72 -16.12
N PHE A 718 20.59 1.70 -16.49
CA PHE A 718 22.05 1.74 -16.50
C PHE A 718 22.54 1.92 -17.93
N TYR A 719 23.11 3.07 -18.24
CA TYR A 719 23.61 3.45 -19.56
C TYR A 719 25.00 2.86 -19.85
N ARG A 720 25.06 1.55 -20.08
CA ARG A 720 26.30 0.80 -20.35
C ARG A 720 27.03 1.31 -21.58
N GLU A 721 26.29 1.82 -22.56
CA GLU A 721 26.81 2.40 -23.80
C GLU A 721 27.63 3.65 -23.59
N LEU A 722 27.50 4.35 -22.45
CA LEU A 722 28.24 5.53 -22.08
C LEU A 722 29.51 5.22 -21.25
N ALA A 723 29.91 3.95 -21.14
CA ALA A 723 31.06 3.55 -20.32
C ALA A 723 32.39 4.21 -20.74
N GLY A 724 32.49 4.56 -22.04
CA GLY A 724 33.67 5.28 -22.58
C GLY A 724 33.79 6.73 -22.08
N ASP A 725 32.71 7.35 -21.65
CA ASP A 725 32.61 8.73 -21.16
C ASP A 725 32.41 8.80 -19.64
N ASP A 726 32.53 7.67 -18.93
CA ASP A 726 32.29 7.61 -17.48
C ASP A 726 33.44 8.26 -16.68
N LEU A 727 33.11 9.30 -15.96
CA LEU A 727 33.97 10.04 -15.05
C LEU A 727 33.62 9.83 -13.58
N SER A 728 32.69 8.92 -13.27
CA SER A 728 32.19 8.69 -11.91
C SER A 728 33.30 8.27 -10.95
N GLY A 729 34.10 7.28 -11.33
CA GLY A 729 35.25 6.83 -10.55
C GLY A 729 36.31 7.90 -10.41
N HIS A 730 36.65 8.59 -11.52
CA HIS A 730 37.64 9.67 -11.53
C HIS A 730 37.27 10.81 -10.55
N PHE A 731 36.02 11.23 -10.53
CA PHE A 731 35.51 12.22 -9.57
C PHE A 731 35.72 11.78 -8.11
N LEU A 732 35.30 10.56 -7.78
CA LEU A 732 35.44 10.01 -6.42
C LEU A 732 36.90 9.92 -6.00
N ASP A 733 37.78 9.45 -6.87
CA ASP A 733 39.19 9.25 -6.58
C ASP A 733 39.93 10.58 -6.42
N ALA A 734 39.64 11.57 -7.28
CA ALA A 734 40.23 12.92 -7.17
C ALA A 734 39.88 13.61 -5.86
N VAL A 735 38.65 13.46 -5.38
CA VAL A 735 38.20 14.01 -4.09
C VAL A 735 38.80 13.20 -2.93
N THR A 736 38.78 11.88 -2.99
CA THR A 736 39.33 10.98 -1.95
C THR A 736 40.82 11.26 -1.74
N ALA A 737 41.60 11.49 -2.83
CA ALA A 737 43.01 11.81 -2.75
C ALA A 737 43.33 13.15 -2.03
N ARG A 738 42.33 14.00 -1.82
CA ARG A 738 42.44 15.28 -1.13
C ARG A 738 41.76 15.30 0.25
N PHE A 739 41.45 14.15 0.80
CA PHE A 739 40.92 14.09 2.17
C PHE A 739 41.90 14.72 3.16
N PRO A 740 41.43 15.63 4.04
CA PRO A 740 42.23 16.23 5.09
C PRO A 740 42.69 15.21 6.12
N ALA A 741 43.71 15.53 6.90
CA ALA A 741 44.11 14.72 8.02
C ALA A 741 42.92 14.60 9.04
N PRO A 742 42.53 13.40 9.51
CA PRO A 742 41.37 13.24 10.38
C PRO A 742 41.40 14.11 11.65
N ALA A 743 42.60 14.33 12.22
CA ALA A 743 42.80 15.16 13.41
C ALA A 743 42.52 16.67 13.15
N ALA A 744 42.49 17.12 11.92
CA ALA A 744 42.24 18.52 11.53
C ALA A 744 40.71 18.79 11.39
N VAL A 745 39.87 17.76 11.22
CA VAL A 745 38.44 17.91 11.00
C VAL A 745 37.68 17.90 12.33
N ARG A 746 36.70 18.76 12.43
CA ARG A 746 35.79 18.83 13.58
C ARG A 746 34.36 18.73 13.08
N PRO A 747 33.46 18.08 13.84
CA PRO A 747 32.02 18.17 13.56
C PRO A 747 31.56 19.63 13.69
N MET A 748 30.48 19.95 13.01
CA MET A 748 29.85 21.26 13.09
C MET A 748 29.43 21.59 14.54
N PRO A 749 29.23 22.88 14.88
CA PRO A 749 28.58 23.26 16.15
C PRO A 749 27.26 22.55 16.36
N ALA A 750 26.73 22.53 17.58
CA ALA A 750 25.48 21.85 17.93
C ALA A 750 24.32 22.25 16.99
N ALA A 751 23.38 21.31 16.72
CA ALA A 751 22.27 21.52 15.79
C ALA A 751 21.42 22.79 16.11
N ALA A 752 21.30 23.15 17.39
CA ALA A 752 20.59 24.37 17.82
C ALA A 752 21.20 25.67 17.28
N GLU A 753 22.52 25.68 17.00
CA GLU A 753 23.25 26.83 16.43
C GLU A 753 23.18 26.87 14.91
N ARG A 754 22.65 25.80 14.28
CA ARG A 754 22.58 25.63 12.82
C ARG A 754 21.16 25.68 12.29
N THR A 755 20.20 26.18 13.06
CA THR A 755 18.79 26.25 12.66
C THR A 755 18.65 26.85 11.26
N PRO A 756 17.93 26.20 10.34
CA PRO A 756 17.71 26.71 8.98
C PRO A 756 16.99 28.06 8.99
N THR A 757 17.58 29.07 8.31
CA THR A 757 16.98 30.42 8.19
C THR A 757 16.13 30.58 6.94
N TRP A 758 16.26 29.70 5.96
CA TRP A 758 15.55 29.75 4.68
C TRP A 758 15.81 31.03 3.86
N GLU A 759 16.92 31.70 4.10
CA GLU A 759 17.33 32.92 3.36
C GLU A 759 17.28 32.71 1.85
N GLY A 760 17.68 31.50 1.42
CA GLY A 760 17.67 31.17 0.02
C GLY A 760 16.29 31.12 -0.60
N TRP A 761 15.31 30.57 0.11
CA TRP A 761 13.93 30.57 -0.38
C TRP A 761 13.37 31.98 -0.47
N ALA A 762 13.55 32.79 0.57
CA ALA A 762 13.12 34.18 0.60
C ALA A 762 13.75 35.01 -0.53
N ALA A 763 15.04 34.77 -0.84
CA ALA A 763 15.69 35.42 -1.96
C ALA A 763 15.10 35.01 -3.32
N VAL A 764 14.76 33.74 -3.52
CA VAL A 764 14.12 33.23 -4.74
C VAL A 764 12.74 33.88 -4.93
N GLU A 765 11.94 34.02 -3.88
CA GLU A 765 10.64 34.71 -3.94
C GLU A 765 10.78 36.18 -4.30
N ARG A 766 11.68 36.91 -3.63
CA ARG A 766 11.97 38.33 -3.97
C ARG A 766 12.42 38.51 -5.42
N ILE A 767 13.32 37.64 -5.90
CA ILE A 767 13.80 37.71 -7.30
C ILE A 767 12.65 37.38 -8.24
N SER A 768 11.82 36.40 -7.96
CA SER A 768 10.67 36.02 -8.76
C SER A 768 9.72 37.21 -8.93
N GLU A 769 9.41 37.91 -7.83
CA GLU A 769 8.57 39.11 -7.82
C GLU A 769 9.23 40.30 -8.57
N ALA A 770 10.50 40.61 -8.26
CA ALA A 770 11.23 41.74 -8.84
C ALA A 770 11.40 41.65 -10.36
N TYR A 771 11.50 40.42 -10.90
CA TYR A 771 11.66 40.18 -12.34
C TYR A 771 10.36 39.74 -13.04
N GLY A 772 9.22 39.78 -12.34
CA GLY A 772 7.89 39.39 -12.87
C GLY A 772 7.82 37.93 -13.33
N ILE A 773 8.56 37.06 -12.64
CA ILE A 773 8.59 35.63 -12.90
C ILE A 773 7.47 34.97 -12.09
N GLY A 774 6.39 34.50 -12.72
CA GLY A 774 5.27 33.87 -12.02
C GLY A 774 5.54 32.48 -11.44
N ASP A 775 6.64 31.83 -11.85
CA ASP A 775 7.04 30.49 -11.39
C ASP A 775 8.45 30.52 -10.76
N VAL A 776 8.53 30.32 -9.47
CA VAL A 776 9.79 30.22 -8.70
C VAL A 776 10.75 29.13 -9.22
N ASN A 777 10.25 28.18 -10.03
CA ASN A 777 11.09 27.16 -10.66
C ASN A 777 11.93 27.71 -11.82
N LEU A 778 11.63 28.88 -12.33
CA LEU A 778 12.43 29.59 -13.34
C LEU A 778 13.58 30.38 -12.72
N VAL A 779 13.58 30.57 -11.42
CA VAL A 779 14.71 31.12 -10.64
C VAL A 779 15.60 29.98 -10.19
N LYS A 780 16.87 29.98 -10.65
CA LYS A 780 17.83 28.89 -10.44
C LYS A 780 19.00 29.36 -9.59
N PRO A 781 18.89 29.19 -8.25
CA PRO A 781 19.88 29.70 -7.33
C PRO A 781 21.15 28.83 -7.27
N GLY A 782 22.29 29.48 -7.11
CA GLY A 782 23.61 28.90 -6.91
C GLY A 782 24.35 28.59 -8.20
N VAL A 783 25.65 28.42 -8.04
CA VAL A 783 26.62 28.27 -9.17
C VAL A 783 26.28 27.00 -9.97
N GLY A 784 26.00 25.88 -9.32
CA GLY A 784 25.70 24.64 -10.01
C GLY A 784 24.41 24.68 -10.85
N GLU A 785 23.31 25.25 -10.31
CA GLU A 785 22.05 25.39 -11.06
C GLU A 785 22.15 26.42 -12.18
N THR A 786 22.86 27.55 -11.93
CA THR A 786 23.15 28.59 -12.96
C THR A 786 23.94 27.99 -14.10
N THR A 787 24.99 27.21 -13.81
CA THR A 787 25.80 26.52 -14.82
C THR A 787 24.94 25.60 -15.68
N ARG A 788 24.05 24.82 -15.05
CA ARG A 788 23.08 23.96 -15.77
C ARG A 788 22.13 24.75 -16.67
N VAL A 789 21.68 25.93 -16.24
CA VAL A 789 20.85 26.81 -17.08
C VAL A 789 21.65 27.30 -18.28
N MET A 790 22.84 27.78 -18.02
CA MET A 790 23.75 28.26 -19.09
C MET A 790 24.09 27.19 -20.13
N LEU A 791 24.10 25.93 -19.73
CA LEU A 791 24.49 24.83 -20.61
C LEU A 791 23.28 24.16 -21.32
N ARG A 792 22.11 24.09 -20.69
CA ARG A 792 21.00 23.20 -21.10
C ARG A 792 19.62 23.87 -21.23
N ARG A 793 19.56 25.20 -21.03
CA ARG A 793 18.28 25.94 -21.08
C ARG A 793 18.47 27.20 -21.91
N VAL A 794 17.39 27.98 -22.04
CA VAL A 794 17.44 29.34 -22.60
C VAL A 794 17.58 30.32 -21.44
N PRO A 795 18.82 30.72 -21.06
CA PRO A 795 19.02 31.68 -20.00
C PRO A 795 18.57 33.06 -20.44
N TRP A 796 17.94 33.79 -19.53
CA TRP A 796 17.54 35.17 -19.77
C TRP A 796 18.62 36.15 -19.28
N ARG A 797 19.08 35.97 -18.04
CA ARG A 797 20.15 36.73 -17.39
C ARG A 797 20.73 35.96 -16.22
N VAL A 798 21.89 36.40 -15.78
CA VAL A 798 22.52 35.90 -14.56
C VAL A 798 22.66 37.07 -13.58
N LEU A 799 22.19 36.87 -12.35
CA LEU A 799 22.46 37.76 -11.22
C LEU A 799 23.72 37.23 -10.52
N ALA A 800 24.73 38.05 -10.40
CA ALA A 800 26.00 37.71 -9.77
C ALA A 800 26.20 38.55 -8.49
N ARG A 801 26.61 37.91 -7.41
CA ARG A 801 26.96 38.62 -6.18
C ARG A 801 28.21 39.45 -6.44
N ARG A 802 28.22 40.73 -6.06
CA ARG A 802 29.37 41.58 -6.18
C ARG A 802 30.56 40.99 -5.45
N GLY A 803 31.70 40.92 -6.14
CA GLY A 803 32.92 40.35 -5.56
C GLY A 803 32.97 38.82 -5.52
N ALA A 804 32.12 38.12 -6.28
CA ALA A 804 32.08 36.67 -6.35
C ALA A 804 33.38 35.97 -6.80
N GLY A 805 34.30 36.71 -7.38
CA GLY A 805 35.64 36.21 -7.72
C GLY A 805 35.66 35.11 -8.77
N ALA A 806 36.67 34.24 -8.66
CA ALA A 806 36.95 33.16 -9.61
C ALA A 806 35.88 32.04 -9.65
N ASP A 807 35.06 31.91 -8.64
CA ASP A 807 33.96 30.92 -8.62
C ASP A 807 32.92 31.15 -9.75
N LEU A 808 32.88 32.35 -10.37
CA LEU A 808 32.02 32.70 -11.49
C LEU A 808 32.69 32.81 -12.85
N ASP A 809 33.98 32.61 -12.98
CA ASP A 809 34.72 32.83 -14.25
C ASP A 809 34.11 31.96 -15.38
N HIS A 810 33.80 30.71 -15.12
CA HIS A 810 33.16 29.83 -16.09
C HIS A 810 31.72 30.27 -16.45
N VAL A 811 30.97 30.83 -15.51
CA VAL A 811 29.61 31.36 -15.77
C VAL A 811 29.69 32.61 -16.61
N ARG A 812 30.67 33.52 -16.34
CA ARG A 812 30.91 34.73 -17.12
C ARG A 812 31.31 34.38 -18.57
N LEU A 813 32.22 33.40 -18.74
CA LEU A 813 32.62 32.93 -20.06
C LEU A 813 31.41 32.34 -20.84
N LEU A 814 30.62 31.51 -20.23
CA LEU A 814 29.40 30.95 -20.85
C LEU A 814 28.39 32.03 -21.19
N ALA A 815 28.22 33.03 -20.31
CA ALA A 815 27.32 34.14 -20.54
C ALA A 815 27.75 35.01 -21.72
N GLU A 816 29.05 35.31 -21.84
CA GLU A 816 29.62 36.03 -22.97
C GLU A 816 29.40 35.27 -24.29
N GLN A 817 29.68 33.96 -24.32
CA GLN A 817 29.50 33.11 -25.50
C GLN A 817 28.05 33.05 -25.98
N ARG A 818 27.13 33.21 -25.08
CA ARG A 818 25.66 33.12 -25.36
C ARG A 818 24.95 34.46 -25.42
N GLY A 819 25.67 35.58 -25.25
CA GLY A 819 25.11 36.93 -25.22
C GLY A 819 24.15 37.16 -24.07
N VAL A 820 24.34 36.50 -22.94
CA VAL A 820 23.47 36.57 -21.74
C VAL A 820 24.04 37.66 -20.82
N PRO A 821 23.24 38.67 -20.40
CA PRO A 821 23.71 39.70 -19.49
C PRO A 821 23.94 39.13 -18.07
N VAL A 822 25.09 39.57 -17.48
CA VAL A 822 25.44 39.31 -16.09
C VAL A 822 25.25 40.60 -15.30
N GLU A 823 24.31 40.60 -14.35
CA GLU A 823 24.00 41.77 -13.51
C GLU A 823 24.58 41.57 -12.12
N GLU A 824 25.41 42.52 -11.66
CA GLU A 824 25.96 42.48 -10.31
C GLU A 824 24.96 43.06 -9.31
N THR A 825 24.77 42.32 -8.20
CA THR A 825 23.90 42.74 -7.09
C THR A 825 24.60 42.48 -5.74
N ASP A 826 24.25 43.26 -4.73
CA ASP A 826 24.81 43.14 -3.38
C ASP A 826 23.97 42.23 -2.45
N ASP A 827 22.71 42.00 -2.76
CA ASP A 827 21.76 41.27 -1.90
C ASP A 827 21.44 39.86 -2.45
N LEU A 828 22.47 39.00 -2.53
CA LEU A 828 22.33 37.60 -2.85
C LEU A 828 22.93 36.70 -1.77
N PRO A 829 22.19 35.75 -1.23
CA PRO A 829 22.77 34.69 -0.38
C PRO A 829 23.63 33.72 -1.18
N TYR A 830 23.53 33.75 -2.51
CA TYR A 830 24.25 32.91 -3.46
C TYR A 830 25.38 33.68 -4.12
N THR A 831 26.30 32.91 -4.68
CA THR A 831 27.35 33.48 -5.56
C THR A 831 26.75 33.99 -6.86
N CYS A 832 25.75 33.27 -7.40
CA CYS A 832 24.93 33.72 -8.52
C CYS A 832 23.53 33.06 -8.57
N VAL A 833 22.66 33.61 -9.42
CA VAL A 833 21.35 33.08 -9.73
C VAL A 833 21.10 33.20 -11.24
N GLY A 834 20.79 32.07 -11.89
CA GLY A 834 20.35 32.05 -13.28
C GLY A 834 18.85 32.21 -13.40
N LEU A 835 18.42 33.10 -14.29
CA LEU A 835 17.01 33.37 -14.58
C LEU A 835 16.63 32.83 -15.95
N ILE A 836 15.50 32.16 -16.05
CA ILE A 836 14.87 31.71 -17.29
C ILE A 836 13.66 32.61 -17.56
N HIS A 837 13.57 33.18 -18.79
CA HIS A 837 12.50 34.10 -19.13
C HIS A 837 11.14 33.39 -19.17
N PRO A 838 10.08 33.94 -18.55
CA PRO A 838 8.75 33.29 -18.50
C PRO A 838 8.14 33.01 -19.89
N ARG A 839 8.45 33.82 -20.90
CA ARG A 839 7.97 33.63 -22.29
C ARG A 839 8.60 32.40 -22.99
N TYR A 840 9.69 31.84 -22.47
CA TYR A 840 10.38 30.69 -23.04
C TYR A 840 10.11 29.38 -22.32
N THR A 841 9.04 29.33 -21.53
CA THR A 841 8.53 28.08 -20.95
C THR A 841 7.86 27.19 -21.99
N ARG A 842 7.53 27.72 -23.18
CA ARG A 842 7.05 26.96 -24.33
C ARG A 842 8.25 26.73 -25.27
N GLY A 843 8.81 25.53 -25.25
CA GLY A 843 9.95 25.16 -26.08
C GLY A 843 11.30 25.27 -25.35
N ALA A 844 11.54 24.30 -24.45
CA ALA A 844 12.88 24.10 -23.89
C ALA A 844 13.79 23.59 -25.02
N THR A 845 14.94 24.26 -25.23
CA THR A 845 16.01 23.75 -26.10
C THR A 845 16.32 22.30 -25.75
N GLY A 846 16.53 21.47 -26.77
CA GLY A 846 17.01 20.12 -26.63
C GLY A 846 18.25 20.02 -25.74
N ALA A 847 18.56 18.83 -25.26
CA ALA A 847 19.76 18.58 -24.45
C ALA A 847 21.09 18.96 -25.14
N ASP A 848 21.07 19.15 -26.45
CA ASP A 848 22.18 19.52 -27.32
C ASP A 848 22.42 21.04 -27.47
N GLY A 849 21.55 21.90 -26.88
CA GLY A 849 21.73 23.35 -26.91
C GLY A 849 21.28 24.05 -28.19
N THR A 850 20.61 23.35 -29.12
CA THR A 850 20.07 23.98 -30.34
C THR A 850 18.83 24.81 -30.02
N ALA A 851 18.83 26.08 -30.48
CA ALA A 851 17.67 26.97 -30.33
C ALA A 851 16.54 26.54 -31.27
N ALA A 852 15.32 26.45 -30.79
CA ALA A 852 14.15 26.34 -31.62
C ALA A 852 14.05 27.61 -32.50
N ALA A 853 13.91 27.43 -33.83
CA ALA A 853 13.78 28.51 -34.80
C ALA A 853 12.65 29.49 -34.45
N ASN A 854 12.94 30.76 -34.32
CA ASN A 854 11.97 31.81 -34.10
C ASN A 854 11.01 31.92 -35.28
N GLY A 855 9.75 31.59 -35.04
CA GLY A 855 8.66 32.06 -35.89
C GLY A 855 8.38 33.51 -35.56
N THR A 856 8.92 34.43 -36.39
CA THR A 856 8.59 35.83 -36.37
C THR A 856 7.31 36.08 -37.15
N ASP A 857 6.55 37.06 -36.68
CA ASP A 857 5.52 37.87 -37.32
C ASP A 857 4.06 37.49 -37.15
N ALA A 858 3.41 38.30 -36.31
CA ALA A 858 2.28 39.09 -36.73
C ALA A 858 2.04 40.23 -35.72
N ALA A 859 2.19 41.40 -36.27
CA ALA A 859 2.05 42.68 -35.59
C ALA A 859 0.57 43.14 -35.41
N ASN A 860 0.39 44.00 -34.43
CA ASN A 860 -0.54 45.11 -34.34
C ASN A 860 -2.00 44.99 -34.77
N GLY A 861 -2.86 45.29 -33.83
CA GLY A 861 -4.23 45.71 -34.11
C GLY A 861 -4.93 46.12 -32.82
N THR A 862 -5.01 47.41 -32.68
CA THR A 862 -5.61 48.26 -31.66
C THR A 862 -7.11 48.02 -31.42
N ASP A 863 -7.52 48.32 -30.20
CA ASP A 863 -8.74 48.98 -29.72
C ASP A 863 -10.14 48.31 -29.76
N GLY A 864 -10.78 48.43 -28.64
CA GLY A 864 -12.18 48.84 -28.61
C GLY A 864 -13.20 47.97 -27.89
N ALA A 865 -13.44 48.31 -26.65
CA ALA A 865 -14.74 48.52 -25.98
C ALA A 865 -15.90 47.53 -26.06
N SER A 866 -16.34 47.13 -24.88
CA SER A 866 -17.72 47.13 -24.32
C SER A 866 -18.82 46.24 -24.93
N GLY A 867 -19.52 45.59 -24.03
CA GLY A 867 -20.98 45.45 -24.14
C GLY A 867 -21.57 44.07 -23.99
N THR A 868 -21.99 43.74 -22.81
CA THR A 868 -23.30 43.20 -22.35
C THR A 868 -24.06 42.12 -23.16
N ASP A 869 -24.53 41.17 -22.37
CA ASP A 869 -25.85 40.53 -22.37
C ASP A 869 -26.24 39.39 -23.33
N GLY A 870 -26.67 38.31 -22.71
CA GLY A 870 -27.97 37.76 -23.01
C GLY A 870 -28.11 36.38 -23.62
N ALA A 871 -28.43 35.42 -22.75
CA ALA A 871 -29.51 34.45 -22.89
C ALA A 871 -29.57 33.38 -24.00
N SER A 872 -29.62 32.14 -23.54
CA SER A 872 -30.59 31.07 -23.89
C SER A 872 -30.75 30.56 -25.32
N GLY A 873 -30.80 29.24 -25.42
CA GLY A 873 -31.57 28.60 -26.50
C GLY A 873 -31.06 27.24 -26.99
N THR A 874 -31.66 26.26 -26.45
CA THR A 874 -31.89 24.86 -26.86
C THR A 874 -31.84 24.50 -28.36
N ALA A 875 -31.46 23.25 -28.58
CA ALA A 875 -32.05 22.22 -29.47
C ALA A 875 -31.24 21.69 -30.65
N ALA A 876 -30.95 20.41 -30.56
CA ALA A 876 -31.18 19.29 -31.46
C ALA A 876 -30.91 19.42 -32.97
N HIS A 877 -30.09 18.58 -33.54
CA HIS A 877 -30.37 17.46 -34.44
C HIS A 877 -29.13 16.97 -35.21
N ALA A 878 -28.95 15.65 -35.20
CA ALA A 878 -28.14 14.88 -36.17
C ALA A 878 -28.95 14.78 -37.51
N PRO A 879 -28.51 14.08 -38.60
CA PRO A 879 -27.27 13.35 -38.88
C PRO A 879 -26.73 13.51 -40.33
N GLY A 880 -25.58 12.93 -40.60
CA GLY A 880 -25.36 12.30 -41.94
C GLY A 880 -24.23 12.88 -42.77
N ALA A 881 -23.18 12.10 -43.01
CA ALA A 881 -22.82 11.57 -44.33
C ALA A 881 -21.38 11.01 -44.31
N ALA A 882 -21.31 9.81 -44.76
CA ALA A 882 -20.10 9.07 -45.06
C ALA A 882 -19.40 9.61 -46.33
N HIS A 883 -18.08 9.51 -46.41
CA HIS A 883 -17.32 9.16 -47.66
C HIS A 883 -15.82 8.89 -47.33
N PRO A 884 -15.06 8.23 -48.26
CA PRO A 884 -14.61 6.89 -48.11
C PRO A 884 -13.05 6.77 -48.02
N ASP A 885 -12.59 5.57 -47.67
CA ASP A 885 -11.17 5.17 -47.61
C ASP A 885 -10.45 5.29 -48.95
N PRO A 886 -9.15 5.64 -48.97
CA PRO A 886 -8.30 5.31 -50.10
C PRO A 886 -7.52 4.02 -49.87
N ALA A 887 -7.40 3.26 -50.97
CA ALA A 887 -6.83 1.94 -51.16
C ALA A 887 -5.31 1.86 -50.83
N PRO A 888 -4.77 0.64 -50.55
CA PRO A 888 -3.36 0.43 -50.20
C PRO A 888 -2.45 0.38 -51.42
N GLY A 889 -1.28 0.99 -51.30
CA GLY A 889 -0.18 0.93 -52.24
C GLY A 889 0.74 -0.28 -52.00
N PRO A 890 1.60 -0.66 -52.96
CA PRO A 890 2.16 -2.00 -53.05
C PRO A 890 3.38 -2.24 -52.15
N VAL A 891 3.44 -3.49 -51.67
CA VAL A 891 4.52 -4.12 -50.89
C VAL A 891 5.77 -4.32 -51.73
N PRO A 892 6.98 -4.00 -51.30
CA PRO A 892 8.21 -4.46 -51.96
C PRO A 892 8.64 -5.86 -51.50
N ALA A 893 9.23 -6.58 -52.43
CA ALA A 893 9.57 -7.99 -52.41
C ALA A 893 10.63 -8.35 -51.33
N SER A 894 10.45 -9.54 -50.80
CA SER A 894 11.30 -10.27 -49.88
C SER A 894 12.64 -10.70 -50.48
N VAL A 895 13.75 -10.49 -49.75
CA VAL A 895 15.08 -11.07 -49.98
C VAL A 895 15.20 -12.38 -49.17
N PRO A 896 15.75 -13.47 -49.75
CA PRO A 896 15.80 -14.77 -49.07
C PRO A 896 16.93 -14.89 -48.07
N ARG A 897 16.64 -15.56 -46.96
CA ARG A 897 17.58 -15.97 -45.91
C ARG A 897 18.44 -17.16 -46.36
N PRO A 898 19.72 -17.24 -45.98
CA PRO A 898 20.52 -18.44 -46.13
C PRO A 898 20.21 -19.49 -45.03
N ALA A 899 20.35 -20.75 -45.41
CA ALA A 899 20.08 -21.95 -44.64
C ALA A 899 21.11 -22.17 -43.49
N PRO A 900 20.74 -22.88 -42.42
CA PRO A 900 21.68 -23.16 -41.32
C PRO A 900 22.55 -24.38 -41.61
N ASP A 901 23.82 -24.24 -41.28
CA ASP A 901 24.82 -25.33 -41.35
C ASP A 901 24.64 -26.34 -40.20
N THR A 902 24.76 -27.60 -40.56
CA THR A 902 24.72 -28.77 -39.68
C THR A 902 26.05 -28.99 -38.95
N PRO A 903 26.09 -29.37 -37.67
CA PRO A 903 27.35 -29.68 -37.00
C PRO A 903 27.83 -31.10 -37.21
N GLY A 904 29.07 -31.23 -37.62
CA GLY A 904 29.81 -32.49 -37.76
C GLY A 904 30.26 -33.03 -36.37
N LYS A 905 30.11 -34.37 -36.26
CA LYS A 905 30.62 -35.17 -35.15
C LYS A 905 32.14 -35.27 -35.20
N SER A 906 32.82 -35.22 -34.08
CA SER A 906 33.95 -36.08 -33.76
C SER A 906 34.28 -36.07 -32.25
N ALA A 907 34.26 -37.26 -31.69
CA ALA A 907 34.96 -37.65 -30.45
C ALA A 907 36.45 -38.01 -30.79
N PRO A 908 37.36 -38.27 -29.83
CA PRO A 908 37.13 -38.97 -28.58
C PRO A 908 37.16 -38.15 -27.33
#